data_269f185b02deb4c7c7a180ab517071e0
#
_entry.id   269f185b02deb4c7c7a180ab517071e0
#
_cell.length_a   1.000
_cell.length_b   1.000
_cell.length_c   1.000
_cell.angle_alpha   90.00
_cell.angle_beta   90.00
_cell.angle_gamma   90.00
#
_symmetry.space_group_name_H-M   'P 1'
#
loop_
_entity.id
_entity.type
_entity.pdbx_description
1 polymer ?
#
loop_
_entity_poly.entity_id
_entity_poly.type
_entity_poly.pdbx_seq_one_letter_code
_entity_poly.pdbx_strand_id
1 'polypeptide(L)'
;MKYILLPLTFIAFCLNSQAQEIASNTSSPKDNSLYYFSNDSIKSINDTVKNKKGQQLKEVVVTGNKQPKPVTALRSGLKPMDTPQSVQVIGSEIIGQQQAIRLSEVLKNANGVYVGSARGGAQESFFSRGYDMSANNMFKNGFRYNAGSIPEVSSLDRVEFLKGSSALLYGNVAPGGILNLVTKTPSFKSGGEVSMQMGSYSFYKPSVDFYGPLNKSIAYRFTGSYENSESFRDVVKRERIYVNPSLLFNVTDKTQITVQGDFLSDDWTPDFGTGIIGTEIVDVPRSNFYGALWSNGKTNSASASALLNHDFNKNWKLNFNSSFQSYDRESKSTAQLSTVKPNGDWTRPLVQNKNLEQILGDQLSLQGNFNTGSIKHQLFTGVDWENSFTTAYTYTFTPPNYDTINLYNFDPSTQRNDIPDGNVTQIVKTDTNRFGIYAQDLISFTEQIKVLAGIRWSWQESQAETTNLVKNTVTEGAKRPDNAFSPKLGLVYQPTKDMSLFASYSNSFTPNTGTTVDLQPIKPSIIDQYEAGIKKDFWRGVLSTNVTVYQITNNNLAQTAEFKADGSANTDTSIKTLSGETKSKGIEVDITARPIEGLNIVAGYSYNDMRYTKTSGLNGSFIEGDRVVRTPANTANLSFFYTLQTGMLKGVSLGAIGNYIGERLGGWNDQYNNDLTKYPDGIYHREIPLDGYTTIDVSAGYTWRKFSILCKLSNITNELNYTVHENYSVNPIAPRQVLTSIKYQF
;
A
#
# COMPACT_ATOMS: atom_id res chain seq x y z
N MET A 1 23.01 -11.34 15.35
CA MET A 1 22.94 -12.81 15.42
C MET A 1 22.38 -13.39 16.73
N LYS A 2 22.35 -12.68 17.86
CA LYS A 2 21.81 -13.20 19.14
C LYS A 2 20.29 -13.23 19.26
N TYR A 3 19.53 -12.58 18.38
CA TYR A 3 18.07 -12.43 18.48
C TYR A 3 17.25 -13.30 17.50
N ILE A 4 17.89 -14.04 16.60
CA ILE A 4 17.22 -14.87 15.58
C ILE A 4 16.80 -16.24 16.11
N LEU A 5 17.33 -16.67 17.25
CA LEU A 5 17.12 -18.03 17.79
C LEU A 5 15.92 -18.19 18.75
N LEU A 6 15.34 -17.09 19.28
CA LEU A 6 14.26 -17.21 20.26
C LEU A 6 12.91 -17.67 19.67
N PRO A 7 12.41 -17.20 18.51
CA PRO A 7 11.14 -17.68 17.97
C PRO A 7 11.21 -19.12 17.43
N LEU A 8 12.38 -19.55 16.91
CA LEU A 8 12.56 -20.91 16.41
C LEU A 8 12.65 -21.97 17.52
N THR A 9 13.18 -21.60 18.69
CA THR A 9 13.24 -22.50 19.86
C THR A 9 11.88 -22.73 20.50
N PHE A 10 10.96 -21.76 20.46
CA PHE A 10 9.60 -21.94 20.99
C PHE A 10 8.77 -22.89 20.12
N ILE A 11 8.94 -22.84 18.79
CA ILE A 11 8.29 -23.78 17.85
C ILE A 11 8.83 -25.21 18.05
N ALA A 12 10.13 -25.38 18.31
CA ALA A 12 10.74 -26.69 18.54
C ALA A 12 10.30 -27.32 19.88
N PHE A 13 10.00 -26.53 20.92
CA PHE A 13 9.55 -27.03 22.21
C PHE A 13 8.10 -27.54 22.20
N CYS A 14 7.23 -26.92 21.37
CA CYS A 14 5.85 -27.40 21.23
C CYS A 14 5.73 -28.69 20.39
N LEU A 15 6.72 -29.01 19.55
CA LEU A 15 6.69 -30.20 18.70
C LEU A 15 7.15 -31.49 19.39
N ASN A 16 7.89 -31.38 20.48
CA ASN A 16 8.44 -32.56 21.19
C ASN A 16 7.52 -33.15 22.27
N SER A 17 6.40 -32.51 22.63
CA SER A 17 5.55 -32.97 23.72
C SER A 17 4.33 -33.82 23.33
N GLN A 18 4.07 -34.03 22.01
CA GLN A 18 2.85 -34.72 21.55
C GLN A 18 3.07 -35.83 20.50
N ALA A 19 4.29 -36.34 20.36
CA ALA A 19 4.56 -37.39 19.36
C ALA A 19 4.22 -38.82 19.80
N GLN A 20 3.59 -39.04 20.95
CA GLN A 20 3.43 -40.41 21.51
C GLN A 20 2.00 -40.95 21.63
N GLU A 21 0.96 -40.25 21.18
CA GLU A 21 -0.41 -40.79 21.29
C GLU A 21 -1.31 -40.46 20.09
N ILE A 22 -1.04 -41.01 18.91
CA ILE A 22 -2.07 -41.14 17.87
C ILE A 22 -1.86 -42.43 17.09
N ALA A 23 -2.38 -43.53 17.63
CA ALA A 23 -2.77 -44.70 16.81
C ALA A 23 -4.18 -45.12 17.21
N SER A 24 -5.09 -45.09 16.25
CA SER A 24 -6.48 -45.54 16.24
C SER A 24 -7.56 -44.46 16.42
N ASN A 25 -8.10 -43.97 15.30
CA ASN A 25 -9.54 -44.12 15.02
C ASN A 25 -9.84 -43.53 13.63
N THR A 26 -10.28 -44.41 12.76
CA THR A 26 -10.74 -44.12 11.40
C THR A 26 -12.16 -43.54 11.41
N SER A 27 -12.33 -42.30 11.02
CA SER A 27 -13.59 -41.80 10.47
C SER A 27 -13.33 -40.78 9.37
N SER A 28 -14.05 -40.92 8.31
CA SER A 28 -13.99 -40.19 7.04
C SER A 28 -13.98 -38.67 7.20
N PRO A 29 -13.13 -37.92 6.50
CA PRO A 29 -13.10 -36.47 6.63
C PRO A 29 -14.23 -35.82 5.87
N LYS A 30 -15.08 -35.11 6.58
CA LYS A 30 -15.95 -34.08 5.99
C LYS A 30 -15.10 -32.88 5.58
N ASP A 31 -15.37 -32.39 4.38
CA ASP A 31 -14.74 -31.26 3.72
C ASP A 31 -14.84 -29.99 4.61
N ASN A 32 -13.77 -29.66 5.34
CA ASN A 32 -13.70 -28.46 6.17
C ASN A 32 -12.66 -27.49 5.58
N SER A 33 -13.12 -26.69 4.63
CA SER A 33 -12.45 -25.43 4.33
C SER A 33 -12.76 -24.45 5.48
N LEU A 34 -11.88 -24.37 6.46
CA LEU A 34 -12.00 -23.48 7.61
C LEU A 34 -11.85 -22.03 7.15
N TYR A 35 -12.97 -21.40 6.94
CA TYR A 35 -13.13 -19.96 6.96
C TYR A 35 -14.15 -19.63 8.06
N TYR A 36 -13.85 -18.65 8.87
CA TYR A 36 -14.63 -18.14 9.98
C TYR A 36 -16.13 -18.14 9.74
N PHE A 37 -16.88 -18.84 10.56
CA PHE A 37 -18.33 -18.90 10.49
C PHE A 37 -19.02 -18.54 11.79
N SER A 38 -19.97 -17.65 11.68
CA SER A 38 -21.12 -17.69 12.55
C SER A 38 -22.11 -18.67 11.94
N ASN A 39 -22.37 -19.78 12.62
CA ASN A 39 -23.46 -20.69 12.27
C ASN A 39 -24.79 -20.04 12.63
N ASP A 40 -25.49 -19.50 11.66
CA ASP A 40 -26.94 -19.46 11.72
C ASP A 40 -27.47 -20.72 11.02
N SER A 41 -28.04 -21.59 11.83
CA SER A 41 -28.62 -22.85 11.41
C SER A 41 -29.78 -22.60 10.45
N ILE A 42 -29.59 -22.90 9.17
CA ILE A 42 -30.71 -23.05 8.25
C ILE A 42 -31.20 -24.49 8.41
N LYS A 43 -32.37 -24.65 9.02
CA LYS A 43 -33.13 -25.89 8.99
C LYS A 43 -33.44 -26.20 7.52
N SER A 44 -32.91 -27.33 7.05
CA SER A 44 -33.35 -27.91 5.78
C SER A 44 -34.80 -28.38 5.93
N ILE A 45 -35.69 -27.76 5.21
CA ILE A 45 -37.05 -28.31 4.97
C ILE A 45 -36.90 -29.29 3.85
N ASN A 46 -36.88 -30.58 4.19
CA ASN A 46 -37.07 -31.66 3.24
C ASN A 46 -38.56 -31.79 2.96
N ASP A 47 -39.05 -31.10 1.93
CA ASP A 47 -40.34 -31.42 1.33
C ASP A 47 -40.11 -32.31 0.12
N THR A 48 -40.26 -33.62 0.34
CA THR A 48 -40.35 -34.63 -0.69
C THR A 48 -41.77 -34.61 -1.28
N VAL A 49 -41.96 -33.84 -2.34
CA VAL A 49 -43.15 -34.01 -3.19
C VAL A 49 -42.83 -35.04 -4.25
N LYS A 50 -43.36 -36.25 -4.09
CA LYS A 50 -43.38 -37.29 -5.15
C LYS A 50 -44.30 -36.84 -6.28
N ASN A 51 -43.75 -36.38 -7.38
CA ASN A 51 -44.50 -36.22 -8.61
C ASN A 51 -44.13 -37.32 -9.63
N LYS A 52 -45.13 -38.12 -10.00
CA LYS A 52 -45.02 -39.14 -11.02
C LYS A 52 -44.99 -38.47 -12.39
N LYS A 53 -43.84 -38.40 -13.00
CA LYS A 53 -43.51 -38.55 -14.45
C LYS A 53 -42.07 -38.07 -14.62
N GLY A 54 -41.21 -38.94 -15.13
CA GLY A 54 -39.79 -38.69 -15.27
C GLY A 54 -39.46 -37.57 -16.27
N GLN A 55 -39.29 -36.36 -15.75
CA GLN A 55 -38.43 -35.36 -16.32
C GLN A 55 -37.33 -35.11 -15.29
N GLN A 56 -36.11 -35.48 -15.60
CA GLN A 56 -34.94 -35.02 -14.87
C GLN A 56 -34.93 -33.50 -15.00
N LEU A 57 -35.35 -32.82 -13.94
CA LEU A 57 -35.06 -31.41 -13.76
C LEU A 57 -33.54 -31.29 -13.70
N LYS A 58 -32.95 -30.62 -14.68
CA LYS A 58 -31.55 -30.20 -14.61
C LYS A 58 -31.38 -29.48 -13.26
N GLU A 59 -30.49 -30.00 -12.44
CA GLU A 59 -30.05 -29.38 -11.21
C GLU A 59 -29.71 -27.93 -11.52
N VAL A 60 -30.52 -27.01 -11.02
CA VAL A 60 -30.18 -25.58 -11.02
C VAL A 60 -29.08 -25.47 -9.99
N VAL A 61 -27.84 -25.59 -10.43
CA VAL A 61 -26.68 -25.18 -9.60
C VAL A 61 -26.83 -23.70 -9.42
N VAL A 62 -27.45 -23.32 -8.30
CA VAL A 62 -27.34 -21.95 -7.76
C VAL A 62 -25.87 -21.81 -7.38
N THR A 63 -25.08 -21.26 -8.28
CA THR A 63 -23.72 -20.81 -7.94
C THR A 63 -23.90 -19.74 -6.88
N GLY A 64 -23.87 -20.17 -5.61
CA GLY A 64 -24.01 -19.30 -4.47
C GLY A 64 -22.94 -18.21 -4.56
N ASN A 65 -23.34 -16.96 -4.38
CA ASN A 65 -22.42 -15.85 -4.20
C ASN A 65 -21.35 -16.31 -3.21
N LYS A 66 -20.08 -16.41 -3.66
CA LYS A 66 -18.96 -16.67 -2.76
C LYS A 66 -19.03 -15.58 -1.69
N GLN A 67 -19.26 -15.98 -0.43
CA GLN A 67 -19.26 -15.01 0.67
C GLN A 67 -17.94 -14.24 0.65
N PRO A 68 -17.96 -12.90 0.80
CA PRO A 68 -16.73 -12.14 0.81
C PRO A 68 -15.83 -12.65 1.93
N LYS A 69 -14.53 -12.86 1.61
CA LYS A 69 -13.53 -13.23 2.62
C LYS A 69 -13.47 -12.14 3.68
N PRO A 70 -13.25 -12.48 4.97
CA PRO A 70 -13.07 -11.48 6.02
C PRO A 70 -11.95 -10.50 5.69
N VAL A 71 -12.16 -9.23 5.99
CA VAL A 71 -11.16 -8.18 5.79
C VAL A 71 -10.14 -8.27 6.93
N THR A 72 -8.92 -8.71 6.62
CA THR A 72 -7.87 -8.91 7.62
C THR A 72 -7.28 -7.60 8.12
N ALA A 73 -7.35 -6.52 7.33
CA ALA A 73 -6.97 -5.17 7.76
C ALA A 73 -7.77 -4.66 8.96
N LEU A 74 -8.98 -5.15 9.18
CA LEU A 74 -9.79 -4.81 10.36
C LEU A 74 -9.29 -5.51 11.63
N ARG A 75 -8.46 -6.57 11.53
CA ARG A 75 -7.93 -7.39 12.63
C ARG A 75 -8.99 -7.99 13.56
N SER A 76 -10.04 -7.23 13.85
CA SER A 76 -11.10 -7.55 14.83
C SER A 76 -12.16 -8.54 14.34
N GLY A 77 -12.13 -8.94 13.07
CA GLY A 77 -13.15 -9.80 12.47
C GLY A 77 -14.52 -9.12 12.25
N LEU A 78 -14.62 -7.81 12.42
CA LEU A 78 -15.85 -7.04 12.14
C LEU A 78 -16.21 -7.13 10.66
N LYS A 79 -17.51 -7.19 10.39
CA LYS A 79 -18.00 -7.10 9.01
C LYS A 79 -17.89 -5.67 8.49
N PRO A 80 -17.64 -5.44 7.19
CA PRO A 80 -17.58 -4.10 6.62
C PRO A 80 -18.83 -3.25 6.90
N MET A 81 -20.02 -3.85 6.94
CA MET A 81 -21.29 -3.16 7.29
C MET A 81 -21.36 -2.71 8.76
N ASP A 82 -20.69 -3.41 9.67
CA ASP A 82 -20.66 -3.11 11.10
C ASP A 82 -19.51 -2.12 11.45
N THR A 83 -18.66 -1.79 10.49
CA THR A 83 -17.47 -0.96 10.71
C THR A 83 -17.78 0.49 10.38
N PRO A 84 -17.61 1.46 11.31
CA PRO A 84 -17.84 2.89 11.06
C PRO A 84 -16.64 3.52 10.32
N GLN A 85 -16.28 2.95 9.18
CA GLN A 85 -15.13 3.35 8.35
C GLN A 85 -15.27 2.75 6.95
N SER A 86 -14.75 3.44 5.93
CA SER A 86 -14.72 2.94 4.56
C SER A 86 -13.65 1.86 4.40
N VAL A 87 -14.01 0.75 3.77
CA VAL A 87 -13.12 -0.39 3.49
C VAL A 87 -13.32 -0.81 2.05
N GLN A 88 -12.24 -0.96 1.30
CA GLN A 88 -12.26 -1.46 -0.07
C GLN A 88 -11.36 -2.69 -0.21
N VAL A 89 -11.81 -3.67 -0.98
CA VAL A 89 -11.07 -4.92 -1.23
C VAL A 89 -10.98 -5.16 -2.74
N ILE A 90 -9.76 -5.32 -3.23
CA ILE A 90 -9.47 -5.63 -4.63
C ILE A 90 -8.92 -7.05 -4.67
N GLY A 91 -9.75 -8.00 -5.11
CA GLY A 91 -9.41 -9.43 -5.12
C GLY A 91 -8.57 -9.86 -6.32
N SER A 92 -7.98 -11.05 -6.20
CA SER A 92 -7.15 -11.67 -7.25
C SER A 92 -7.88 -11.83 -8.59
N GLU A 93 -9.20 -11.94 -8.57
CA GLU A 93 -10.00 -11.98 -9.80
C GLU A 93 -9.84 -10.69 -10.62
N ILE A 94 -10.03 -9.52 -9.98
CA ILE A 94 -9.87 -8.20 -10.64
C ILE A 94 -8.40 -8.00 -11.05
N ILE A 95 -7.45 -8.36 -10.17
CA ILE A 95 -6.01 -8.30 -10.46
C ILE A 95 -5.66 -9.09 -11.73
N GLY A 96 -6.20 -10.29 -11.84
CA GLY A 96 -5.99 -11.19 -12.99
C GLY A 96 -6.68 -10.70 -14.27
N GLN A 97 -7.94 -10.23 -14.18
CA GLN A 97 -8.71 -9.68 -15.30
C GLN A 97 -8.05 -8.45 -15.91
N GLN A 98 -7.41 -7.64 -15.08
CA GLN A 98 -6.71 -6.43 -15.51
C GLN A 98 -5.25 -6.66 -15.89
N GLN A 99 -4.73 -7.90 -15.73
CA GLN A 99 -3.33 -8.24 -15.95
C GLN A 99 -2.38 -7.26 -15.21
N ALA A 100 -2.72 -6.91 -13.97
CA ALA A 100 -1.93 -5.98 -13.20
C ALA A 100 -0.58 -6.60 -12.84
N ILE A 101 0.52 -5.90 -13.18
CA ILE A 101 1.90 -6.31 -12.91
C ILE A 101 2.55 -5.46 -11.81
N ARG A 102 1.98 -4.29 -11.52
CA ARG A 102 2.43 -3.35 -10.49
C ARG A 102 1.30 -3.06 -9.51
N LEU A 103 1.66 -2.71 -8.28
CA LEU A 103 0.67 -2.34 -7.27
C LEU A 103 -0.12 -1.08 -7.67
N SER A 104 0.52 -0.13 -8.36
CA SER A 104 -0.16 1.05 -8.92
C SER A 104 -1.29 0.70 -9.89
N GLU A 105 -1.16 -0.37 -10.67
CA GLU A 105 -2.24 -0.84 -11.55
C GLU A 105 -3.40 -1.44 -10.75
N VAL A 106 -3.12 -2.20 -9.69
CA VAL A 106 -4.15 -2.71 -8.78
C VAL A 106 -4.91 -1.56 -8.13
N LEU A 107 -4.19 -0.54 -7.67
CA LEU A 107 -4.74 0.60 -6.94
C LEU A 107 -5.50 1.59 -7.84
N LYS A 108 -5.45 1.49 -9.17
CA LYS A 108 -6.41 2.18 -10.07
C LYS A 108 -7.88 1.85 -9.74
N ASN A 109 -8.14 0.72 -9.07
CA ASN A 109 -9.47 0.34 -8.59
C ASN A 109 -9.81 0.92 -7.22
N ALA A 110 -8.83 1.49 -6.52
CA ALA A 110 -9.03 2.08 -5.20
C ALA A 110 -9.35 3.57 -5.36
N ASN A 111 -10.61 3.90 -5.15
CA ASN A 111 -11.08 5.28 -5.27
C ASN A 111 -10.35 6.24 -4.32
N GLY A 112 -9.93 7.40 -4.81
CA GLY A 112 -9.18 8.41 -4.05
C GLY A 112 -7.72 8.03 -3.76
N VAL A 113 -7.22 6.91 -4.33
CA VAL A 113 -5.80 6.51 -4.25
C VAL A 113 -5.13 6.79 -5.59
N TYR A 114 -3.96 7.38 -5.54
CA TYR A 114 -3.19 7.71 -6.75
C TYR A 114 -1.69 7.63 -6.48
N VAL A 115 -0.92 7.46 -7.55
CA VAL A 115 0.54 7.52 -7.51
C VAL A 115 0.97 8.97 -7.47
N GLY A 116 1.63 9.39 -6.41
CA GLY A 116 2.15 10.74 -6.29
C GLY A 116 3.59 10.89 -6.77
N SER A 117 4.40 9.82 -6.67
CA SER A 117 5.81 9.83 -7.08
C SER A 117 6.27 8.42 -7.44
N ALA A 118 7.15 8.31 -8.45
CA ALA A 118 7.82 7.07 -8.85
C ALA A 118 9.21 6.89 -8.22
N ARG A 119 9.71 7.86 -7.49
CA ARG A 119 11.00 7.86 -6.77
C ARG A 119 12.15 7.21 -7.55
N GLY A 120 12.38 7.68 -8.78
CA GLY A 120 13.45 7.19 -9.65
C GLY A 120 13.28 5.74 -10.10
N GLY A 121 12.07 5.19 -10.07
CA GLY A 121 11.79 3.80 -10.46
C GLY A 121 12.04 2.76 -9.37
N ALA A 122 12.59 3.14 -8.21
CA ALA A 122 12.85 2.22 -7.10
C ALA A 122 11.58 1.83 -6.35
N GLN A 123 10.61 2.74 -6.25
CA GLN A 123 9.45 2.65 -5.39
C GLN A 123 8.27 3.38 -6.00
N GLU A 124 7.06 2.89 -5.75
CA GLU A 124 5.81 3.60 -6.01
C GLU A 124 5.30 4.25 -4.72
N SER A 125 5.09 5.57 -4.73
CA SER A 125 4.51 6.29 -3.60
C SER A 125 3.02 6.51 -3.83
N PHE A 126 2.19 6.03 -2.90
CA PHE A 126 0.74 6.13 -2.96
C PHE A 126 0.23 7.20 -2.01
N PHE A 127 -0.75 7.95 -2.49
CA PHE A 127 -1.41 8.99 -1.72
C PHE A 127 -2.90 8.70 -1.63
N SER A 128 -3.48 9.07 -0.51
CA SER A 128 -4.92 9.05 -0.29
C SER A 128 -5.32 10.22 0.61
N ARG A 129 -6.41 10.88 0.28
CA ARG A 129 -6.92 12.05 1.01
C ARG A 129 -5.86 13.15 1.20
N GLY A 130 -4.86 13.20 0.29
CA GLY A 130 -3.72 14.12 0.33
C GLY A 130 -2.52 13.67 1.17
N TYR A 131 -2.60 12.55 1.88
CA TYR A 131 -1.52 12.02 2.70
C TYR A 131 -0.73 10.92 2.00
N ASP A 132 0.61 10.97 2.15
CA ASP A 132 1.51 9.92 1.66
C ASP A 132 1.37 8.66 2.55
N MET A 133 1.11 7.52 1.91
CA MET A 133 0.95 6.22 2.55
C MET A 133 2.19 5.33 2.40
N SER A 134 3.24 5.78 1.72
CA SER A 134 4.35 4.93 1.30
C SER A 134 5.27 4.47 2.42
N ALA A 135 5.47 5.30 3.45
CA ALA A 135 6.49 5.01 4.48
C ALA A 135 5.98 4.07 5.58
N ASN A 136 4.81 4.39 6.16
CA ASN A 136 4.34 3.73 7.38
C ASN A 136 2.97 3.06 7.23
N ASN A 137 2.33 3.17 6.07
CA ASN A 137 0.95 2.76 5.88
C ASN A 137 0.80 1.52 5.01
N MET A 138 1.92 0.89 4.61
CA MET A 138 1.88 -0.38 3.89
C MET A 138 2.12 -1.55 4.84
N PHE A 139 1.25 -2.54 4.75
CA PHE A 139 1.29 -3.76 5.55
C PHE A 139 1.20 -4.98 4.65
N LYS A 140 1.79 -6.07 5.09
CA LYS A 140 1.69 -7.38 4.44
C LYS A 140 1.23 -8.40 5.47
N ASN A 141 0.06 -9.00 5.22
CA ASN A 141 -0.60 -9.92 6.16
C ASN A 141 -0.75 -9.34 7.58
N GLY A 142 -0.98 -8.01 7.67
CA GLY A 142 -1.18 -7.31 8.94
C GLY A 142 0.08 -6.78 9.62
N PHE A 143 1.29 -7.05 9.09
CA PHE A 143 2.55 -6.52 9.60
C PHE A 143 3.05 -5.35 8.75
N ARG A 144 3.74 -4.40 9.38
CA ARG A 144 4.41 -3.32 8.66
C ARG A 144 5.36 -3.91 7.61
N TYR A 145 5.29 -3.36 6.42
CA TYR A 145 6.09 -3.78 5.29
C TYR A 145 6.84 -2.57 4.72
N ASN A 146 8.18 -2.67 4.64
CA ASN A 146 8.95 -1.62 4.00
C ASN A 146 8.62 -1.59 2.50
N ALA A 147 8.00 -0.51 2.07
CA ALA A 147 7.57 -0.26 0.70
C ALA A 147 8.65 0.42 -0.15
N GLY A 148 9.89 0.43 0.27
CA GLY A 148 11.02 0.97 -0.49
C GLY A 148 11.34 0.19 -1.77
N SER A 149 10.65 -0.95 -1.99
CA SER A 149 10.61 -1.68 -3.25
C SER A 149 9.19 -1.68 -3.82
N ILE A 150 9.05 -2.13 -5.06
CA ILE A 150 7.74 -2.36 -5.67
C ILE A 150 7.27 -3.77 -5.28
N PRO A 151 6.19 -3.94 -4.51
CA PRO A 151 5.70 -5.26 -4.11
C PRO A 151 5.33 -6.13 -5.31
N GLU A 152 5.53 -7.45 -5.19
CA GLU A 152 5.14 -8.40 -6.22
C GLU A 152 3.64 -8.71 -6.14
N VAL A 153 2.94 -8.55 -7.27
CA VAL A 153 1.48 -8.68 -7.35
C VAL A 153 1.03 -10.14 -7.55
N SER A 154 1.84 -10.99 -8.19
CA SER A 154 1.47 -12.37 -8.54
C SER A 154 1.17 -13.26 -7.33
N SER A 155 1.76 -12.96 -6.17
CA SER A 155 1.52 -13.67 -4.91
C SER A 155 0.29 -13.18 -4.13
N LEU A 156 -0.35 -12.09 -4.56
CA LEU A 156 -1.47 -11.50 -3.81
C LEU A 156 -2.78 -12.23 -4.04
N ASP A 157 -3.48 -12.56 -2.96
CA ASP A 157 -4.89 -12.97 -2.98
C ASP A 157 -5.79 -11.73 -3.13
N ARG A 158 -5.41 -10.64 -2.46
CA ARG A 158 -6.11 -9.35 -2.53
C ARG A 158 -5.29 -8.22 -1.94
N VAL A 159 -5.70 -7.01 -2.28
CA VAL A 159 -5.26 -5.78 -1.61
C VAL A 159 -6.46 -5.22 -0.86
N GLU A 160 -6.27 -4.97 0.43
CA GLU A 160 -7.28 -4.37 1.31
C GLU A 160 -6.88 -2.94 1.58
N PHE A 161 -7.79 -2.01 1.36
CA PHE A 161 -7.60 -0.61 1.67
C PHE A 161 -8.58 -0.18 2.76
N LEU A 162 -8.05 0.15 3.93
CA LEU A 162 -8.80 0.70 5.05
C LEU A 162 -8.58 2.20 5.05
N LYS A 163 -9.59 2.95 4.58
CA LYS A 163 -9.51 4.41 4.38
C LYS A 163 -9.57 5.15 5.70
N GLY A 164 -8.84 6.25 5.82
CA GLY A 164 -8.81 7.10 6.99
C GLY A 164 -8.00 6.55 8.17
N SER A 165 -8.13 7.18 9.35
CA SER A 165 -7.31 6.87 10.52
C SER A 165 -7.49 5.41 10.98
N SER A 166 -6.38 4.72 11.04
CA SER A 166 -6.28 3.33 11.48
C SER A 166 -5.33 3.17 12.68
N ALA A 167 -5.00 4.27 13.35
CA ALA A 167 -4.02 4.30 14.43
C ALA A 167 -4.41 3.42 15.63
N LEU A 168 -5.72 3.27 15.91
CA LEU A 168 -6.19 2.32 16.93
C LEU A 168 -5.63 0.90 16.72
N LEU A 169 -5.58 0.42 15.48
CA LEU A 169 -5.17 -0.95 15.17
C LEU A 169 -3.69 -1.06 14.77
N TYR A 170 -3.09 0.02 14.25
CA TYR A 170 -1.80 -0.02 13.59
C TYR A 170 -0.75 0.95 14.18
N GLY A 171 -1.15 1.76 15.18
CA GLY A 171 -0.25 2.71 15.84
C GLY A 171 0.09 3.89 14.96
N ASN A 172 1.40 4.19 14.81
CA ASN A 172 1.90 5.32 14.03
C ASN A 172 1.67 5.10 12.52
N VAL A 173 0.55 5.61 12.02
CA VAL A 173 0.17 5.59 10.60
C VAL A 173 -0.43 6.94 10.19
N ALA A 174 -0.16 7.36 8.94
CA ALA A 174 -0.76 8.56 8.38
C ALA A 174 -2.29 8.40 8.19
N PRO A 175 -3.07 9.47 8.29
CA PRO A 175 -4.53 9.39 8.30
C PRO A 175 -5.16 9.12 6.92
N GLY A 176 -4.39 9.09 5.84
CA GLY A 176 -4.89 8.73 4.50
C GLY A 176 -5.49 7.34 4.41
N GLY A 177 -5.08 6.43 5.29
CA GLY A 177 -5.49 5.04 5.32
C GLY A 177 -4.31 4.09 5.33
N ILE A 178 -4.59 2.79 5.35
CA ILE A 178 -3.57 1.75 5.23
C ILE A 178 -3.86 0.84 4.04
N LEU A 179 -2.79 0.34 3.42
CA LEU A 179 -2.81 -0.73 2.43
C LEU A 179 -2.32 -2.02 3.08
N ASN A 180 -3.13 -3.08 3.03
CA ASN A 180 -2.76 -4.40 3.49
C ASN A 180 -2.69 -5.37 2.31
N LEU A 181 -1.49 -5.82 1.99
CA LEU A 181 -1.20 -6.79 0.97
C LEU A 181 -1.42 -8.19 1.54
N VAL A 182 -2.46 -8.87 1.11
CA VAL A 182 -2.78 -10.22 1.60
C VAL A 182 -2.29 -11.25 0.58
N THR A 183 -1.35 -12.09 1.00
CA THR A 183 -0.79 -13.13 0.13
C THR A 183 -1.74 -14.33 0.00
N LYS A 184 -1.60 -15.05 -1.10
CA LYS A 184 -2.30 -16.32 -1.32
C LYS A 184 -1.89 -17.34 -0.26
N THR A 185 -2.85 -18.06 0.31
CA THR A 185 -2.63 -19.06 1.36
C THR A 185 -2.58 -20.48 0.80
N PRO A 186 -1.93 -21.44 1.48
CA PRO A 186 -2.00 -22.86 1.15
C PRO A 186 -3.43 -23.39 1.14
N SER A 187 -3.66 -24.48 0.40
CA SER A 187 -4.96 -25.11 0.25
C SER A 187 -4.82 -26.64 0.32
N PHE A 188 -5.79 -27.31 0.93
CA PHE A 188 -5.90 -28.78 0.92
C PHE A 188 -6.50 -29.34 -0.39
N LYS A 189 -6.88 -28.46 -1.33
CA LYS A 189 -7.23 -28.84 -2.70
C LYS A 189 -6.00 -28.63 -3.58
N SER A 190 -5.58 -29.66 -4.31
CA SER A 190 -4.49 -29.54 -5.27
C SER A 190 -4.89 -28.67 -6.45
N GLY A 191 -3.98 -27.86 -6.93
CA GLY A 191 -4.15 -27.02 -8.11
C GLY A 191 -2.93 -26.18 -8.38
N GLY A 192 -2.98 -25.45 -9.48
CA GLY A 192 -1.90 -24.55 -9.83
C GLY A 192 -2.15 -23.79 -11.11
N GLU A 193 -1.25 -22.87 -11.38
CA GLU A 193 -1.21 -22.05 -12.59
C GLU A 193 0.24 -21.88 -13.03
N VAL A 194 0.47 -22.03 -14.32
CA VAL A 194 1.69 -21.56 -14.99
C VAL A 194 1.27 -20.48 -15.96
N SER A 195 1.95 -19.36 -15.92
CA SER A 195 1.64 -18.24 -16.81
C SER A 195 2.87 -17.58 -17.38
N MET A 196 2.70 -16.98 -18.57
CA MET A 196 3.66 -16.14 -19.25
C MET A 196 2.97 -14.83 -19.61
N GLN A 197 3.55 -13.73 -19.18
CA GLN A 197 3.19 -12.39 -19.63
C GLN A 197 4.30 -11.86 -20.52
N MET A 198 3.94 -11.26 -21.67
CA MET A 198 4.85 -10.65 -22.63
C MET A 198 4.23 -9.39 -23.22
N GLY A 199 5.05 -8.39 -23.52
CA GLY A 199 4.52 -7.12 -24.00
C GLY A 199 5.55 -6.18 -24.59
N SER A 200 5.15 -4.93 -24.76
CA SER A 200 5.99 -3.85 -25.27
C SER A 200 7.27 -3.69 -24.44
N TYR A 201 8.33 -3.20 -25.06
CA TYR A 201 9.62 -2.95 -24.42
C TYR A 201 10.27 -4.21 -23.84
N SER A 202 10.37 -5.23 -24.67
CA SER A 202 11.02 -6.51 -24.33
C SER A 202 10.54 -7.11 -23.00
N PHE A 203 9.30 -6.77 -22.59
CA PHE A 203 8.74 -7.27 -21.34
C PHE A 203 8.40 -8.75 -21.44
N TYR A 204 8.92 -9.56 -20.53
CA TYR A 204 8.45 -10.91 -20.31
C TYR A 204 8.52 -11.31 -18.83
N LYS A 205 7.48 -12.05 -18.40
CA LYS A 205 7.32 -12.47 -17.00
C LYS A 205 6.68 -13.85 -16.91
N PRO A 206 7.47 -14.94 -16.90
CA PRO A 206 7.01 -16.25 -16.48
C PRO A 206 6.65 -16.24 -15.00
N SER A 207 5.59 -16.94 -14.62
CA SER A 207 5.21 -17.13 -13.23
C SER A 207 4.55 -18.48 -13.00
N VAL A 208 4.67 -18.98 -11.77
CA VAL A 208 4.14 -20.25 -11.30
C VAL A 208 3.43 -20.07 -9.96
N ASP A 209 2.38 -20.85 -9.75
CA ASP A 209 1.61 -20.90 -8.50
C ASP A 209 1.13 -22.34 -8.29
N PHE A 210 1.71 -23.05 -7.34
CA PHE A 210 1.40 -24.45 -7.03
C PHE A 210 0.92 -24.57 -5.59
N TYR A 211 -0.13 -25.32 -5.38
CA TYR A 211 -0.65 -25.55 -4.03
C TYR A 211 -1.34 -26.92 -3.92
N GLY A 212 -1.33 -27.46 -2.71
CA GLY A 212 -1.97 -28.74 -2.42
C GLY A 212 -1.67 -29.26 -1.02
N PRO A 213 -2.25 -30.40 -0.64
CA PRO A 213 -1.92 -31.07 0.61
C PRO A 213 -0.59 -31.81 0.48
N LEU A 214 0.26 -31.72 1.53
CA LEU A 214 1.35 -32.66 1.77
C LEU A 214 0.82 -33.91 2.46
N ASN A 215 -0.14 -33.71 3.38
CA ASN A 215 -0.89 -34.75 4.05
C ASN A 215 -2.24 -34.18 4.56
N LYS A 216 -2.97 -34.93 5.41
CA LYS A 216 -4.28 -34.50 5.94
C LYS A 216 -4.23 -33.23 6.82
N SER A 217 -3.07 -32.94 7.41
CA SER A 217 -2.89 -31.83 8.36
C SER A 217 -1.99 -30.72 7.83
N ILE A 218 -1.27 -30.93 6.71
CA ILE A 218 -0.32 -29.98 6.17
C ILE A 218 -0.62 -29.69 4.71
N ALA A 219 -0.78 -28.42 4.37
CA ALA A 219 -0.89 -27.95 2.99
C ALA A 219 0.24 -26.98 2.66
N TYR A 220 0.61 -26.90 1.39
CA TYR A 220 1.64 -26.00 0.90
C TYR A 220 1.11 -25.10 -0.20
N ARG A 221 1.81 -23.99 -0.39
CA ARG A 221 1.74 -23.16 -1.60
C ARG A 221 3.10 -22.60 -1.93
N PHE A 222 3.41 -22.54 -3.20
CA PHE A 222 4.60 -21.91 -3.74
C PHE A 222 4.19 -21.01 -4.89
N THR A 223 4.54 -19.72 -4.82
CA THR A 223 4.40 -18.77 -5.91
C THR A 223 5.77 -18.25 -6.29
N GLY A 224 6.08 -18.20 -7.58
CA GLY A 224 7.34 -17.68 -8.09
C GLY A 224 7.14 -16.91 -9.38
N SER A 225 7.98 -15.89 -9.62
CA SER A 225 8.02 -15.16 -10.88
C SER A 225 9.42 -14.65 -11.17
N TYR A 226 9.74 -14.56 -12.46
CA TYR A 226 10.88 -13.85 -12.99
C TYR A 226 10.39 -12.78 -13.94
N GLU A 227 10.98 -11.61 -13.93
CA GLU A 227 10.63 -10.50 -14.84
C GLU A 227 11.90 -9.93 -15.43
N ASN A 228 11.88 -9.73 -16.74
CA ASN A 228 12.87 -8.92 -17.44
C ASN A 228 12.12 -7.96 -18.35
N SER A 229 12.49 -6.70 -18.32
CA SER A 229 11.83 -5.66 -19.10
C SER A 229 12.76 -4.49 -19.37
N GLU A 230 12.59 -3.90 -20.53
CA GLU A 230 13.02 -2.55 -20.84
C GLU A 230 11.89 -1.56 -20.52
N SER A 231 12.11 -0.28 -20.72
CA SER A 231 11.15 0.79 -20.53
C SER A 231 10.90 1.55 -21.85
N PHE A 232 9.82 2.34 -21.90
CA PHE A 232 9.66 3.37 -22.92
C PHE A 232 10.67 4.52 -22.77
N ARG A 233 11.35 4.58 -21.63
CA ARG A 233 12.47 5.48 -21.36
C ARG A 233 13.73 4.80 -21.86
N ASP A 234 14.53 5.52 -22.64
CA ASP A 234 15.80 5.00 -23.17
C ASP A 234 16.71 4.52 -22.03
N VAL A 235 17.47 3.44 -22.24
CA VAL A 235 18.42 2.85 -21.28
C VAL A 235 17.79 2.19 -20.06
N VAL A 236 16.57 2.59 -19.66
CA VAL A 236 15.92 2.11 -18.43
C VAL A 236 15.48 0.66 -18.58
N LYS A 237 15.94 -0.19 -17.67
CA LYS A 237 15.63 -1.63 -17.64
C LYS A 237 15.39 -2.12 -16.21
N ARG A 238 14.79 -3.30 -16.10
CA ARG A 238 14.52 -3.96 -14.82
C ARG A 238 14.59 -5.47 -14.96
N GLU A 239 15.19 -6.11 -13.97
CA GLU A 239 15.20 -7.55 -13.80
C GLU A 239 14.77 -7.90 -12.37
N ARG A 240 13.80 -8.83 -12.22
CA ARG A 240 13.27 -9.20 -10.91
C ARG A 240 13.12 -10.70 -10.77
N ILE A 241 13.45 -11.20 -9.58
CA ILE A 241 13.16 -12.57 -9.15
C ILE A 241 12.34 -12.50 -7.88
N TYR A 242 11.26 -13.24 -7.84
CA TYR A 242 10.40 -13.33 -6.65
C TYR A 242 10.00 -14.77 -6.37
N VAL A 243 10.04 -15.15 -5.09
CA VAL A 243 9.54 -16.44 -4.60
C VAL A 243 8.80 -16.26 -3.27
N ASN A 244 7.71 -17.01 -3.10
CA ASN A 244 6.88 -16.97 -1.89
C ASN A 244 6.42 -18.39 -1.52
N PRO A 245 7.20 -19.16 -0.75
CA PRO A 245 6.77 -20.41 -0.16
C PRO A 245 5.89 -20.19 1.06
N SER A 246 4.90 -21.07 1.27
CA SER A 246 4.07 -21.07 2.47
C SER A 246 3.58 -22.46 2.84
N LEU A 247 3.40 -22.69 4.13
CA LEU A 247 2.90 -23.93 4.73
C LEU A 247 1.76 -23.60 5.69
N LEU A 248 0.75 -24.43 5.68
CA LEU A 248 -0.39 -24.38 6.58
C LEU A 248 -0.44 -25.68 7.37
N PHE A 249 -0.46 -25.57 8.69
CA PHE A 249 -0.55 -26.69 9.62
C PHE A 249 -1.89 -26.64 10.36
N ASN A 250 -2.74 -27.63 10.20
CA ASN A 250 -3.85 -27.89 11.09
C ASN A 250 -3.32 -28.74 12.27
N VAL A 251 -2.85 -28.06 13.33
CA VAL A 251 -2.26 -28.72 14.51
C VAL A 251 -3.34 -29.49 15.27
N THR A 252 -4.52 -28.88 15.41
CA THR A 252 -5.75 -29.51 15.93
C THR A 252 -6.94 -28.92 15.16
N ASP A 253 -8.17 -29.41 15.42
CA ASP A 253 -9.40 -28.82 14.88
C ASP A 253 -9.63 -27.37 15.29
N LYS A 254 -8.91 -26.89 16.33
CA LYS A 254 -9.02 -25.55 16.89
C LYS A 254 -7.77 -24.68 16.69
N THR A 255 -6.66 -25.29 16.26
CA THR A 255 -5.37 -24.60 16.17
C THR A 255 -4.79 -24.75 14.79
N GLN A 256 -4.55 -23.62 14.17
CA GLN A 256 -3.95 -23.52 12.85
C GLN A 256 -2.73 -22.63 12.90
N ILE A 257 -1.65 -23.02 12.22
CA ILE A 257 -0.42 -22.24 12.06
C ILE A 257 -0.15 -22.10 10.57
N THR A 258 0.05 -20.86 10.10
CA THR A 258 0.54 -20.57 8.76
C THR A 258 1.95 -20.01 8.85
N VAL A 259 2.90 -20.65 8.19
CA VAL A 259 4.27 -20.16 8.04
C VAL A 259 4.48 -19.79 6.60
N GLN A 260 4.98 -18.60 6.35
CA GLN A 260 5.21 -18.11 5.00
C GLN A 260 6.45 -17.24 4.95
N GLY A 261 7.09 -17.22 3.80
CA GLY A 261 8.22 -16.35 3.53
C GLY A 261 8.17 -15.81 2.13
N ASP A 262 8.93 -14.81 1.85
CA ASP A 262 9.20 -14.35 0.49
C ASP A 262 10.60 -13.79 0.34
N PHE A 263 11.05 -13.82 -0.90
CA PHE A 263 12.29 -13.19 -1.31
C PHE A 263 12.07 -12.47 -2.64
N LEU A 264 12.51 -11.23 -2.71
CA LEU A 264 12.51 -10.37 -3.88
C LEU A 264 13.92 -9.86 -4.12
N SER A 265 14.45 -10.06 -5.32
CA SER A 265 15.63 -9.35 -5.85
C SER A 265 15.17 -8.54 -7.05
N ASP A 266 15.50 -7.27 -7.08
CA ASP A 266 15.07 -6.29 -8.09
C ASP A 266 16.28 -5.44 -8.49
N ASP A 267 16.79 -5.67 -9.69
CA ASP A 267 17.83 -4.86 -10.32
C ASP A 267 17.15 -3.87 -11.28
N TRP A 268 17.43 -2.57 -11.15
CA TRP A 268 16.73 -1.52 -11.86
C TRP A 268 17.64 -0.34 -12.23
N THR A 269 17.25 0.42 -13.27
CA THR A 269 17.94 1.64 -13.65
C THR A 269 17.25 2.85 -13.01
N PRO A 270 17.94 3.66 -12.16
CA PRO A 270 17.41 4.91 -11.64
C PRO A 270 17.08 5.90 -12.77
N ASP A 271 15.81 6.35 -12.83
CA ASP A 271 15.33 7.34 -13.79
C ASP A 271 14.47 8.39 -13.08
N PHE A 272 14.91 9.64 -13.16
CA PHE A 272 14.27 10.78 -12.49
C PHE A 272 13.44 11.65 -13.44
N GLY A 273 13.18 11.17 -14.67
CA GLY A 273 12.29 11.80 -15.61
C GLY A 273 12.88 12.99 -16.35
N THR A 274 12.16 14.11 -16.39
CA THR A 274 12.59 15.35 -17.03
C THR A 274 12.57 16.52 -16.05
N GLY A 275 13.22 17.63 -16.43
CA GLY A 275 13.36 18.83 -15.62
C GLY A 275 12.21 19.81 -15.75
N ILE A 276 12.24 20.80 -14.87
CA ILE A 276 11.36 21.96 -14.84
C ILE A 276 12.23 23.21 -14.89
N ILE A 277 11.91 24.12 -15.79
CA ILE A 277 12.56 25.43 -15.91
C ILE A 277 11.53 26.47 -15.51
N GLY A 278 11.84 27.24 -14.47
CA GLY A 278 10.84 28.16 -13.91
C GLY A 278 9.69 27.37 -13.28
N THR A 279 8.53 27.47 -13.85
CA THR A 279 7.32 26.72 -13.48
C THR A 279 6.82 25.82 -14.62
N GLU A 280 7.60 25.69 -15.71
CA GLU A 280 7.22 24.96 -16.91
C GLU A 280 8.03 23.66 -17.05
N ILE A 281 7.37 22.56 -17.41
CA ILE A 281 8.02 21.30 -17.73
C ILE A 281 8.77 21.43 -19.04
N VAL A 282 10.02 20.97 -19.10
CA VAL A 282 10.82 20.97 -20.33
C VAL A 282 10.15 20.08 -21.37
N ASP A 283 9.82 20.68 -22.54
CA ASP A 283 9.20 19.96 -23.66
C ASP A 283 10.27 19.19 -24.44
N VAL A 284 10.32 17.90 -24.19
CA VAL A 284 11.28 16.94 -24.76
C VAL A 284 10.59 15.59 -24.98
N PRO A 285 11.12 14.74 -25.87
CA PRO A 285 10.59 13.39 -26.05
C PRO A 285 10.46 12.64 -24.74
N ARG A 286 9.30 11.98 -24.51
CA ARG A 286 9.07 11.21 -23.26
C ARG A 286 10.03 10.05 -23.06
N SER A 287 10.74 9.60 -24.10
CA SER A 287 11.74 8.54 -24.02
C SER A 287 13.08 9.00 -23.47
N ASN A 288 13.39 10.31 -23.47
CA ASN A 288 14.70 10.82 -23.10
C ASN A 288 15.11 10.41 -21.67
N PHE A 289 16.28 9.82 -21.54
CA PHE A 289 16.89 9.46 -20.26
C PHE A 289 18.09 10.37 -19.99
N TYR A 290 18.06 11.10 -18.89
CA TYR A 290 19.10 12.08 -18.53
C TYR A 290 20.09 11.58 -17.47
N GLY A 291 19.95 10.34 -17.01
CA GLY A 291 20.89 9.70 -16.12
C GLY A 291 22.20 9.33 -16.80
N ALA A 292 23.19 8.86 -16.06
CA ALA A 292 24.40 8.28 -16.62
C ALA A 292 24.12 6.82 -17.05
N LEU A 293 24.75 6.36 -18.15
CA LEU A 293 24.54 5.02 -18.72
C LEU A 293 24.89 3.88 -17.75
N TRP A 294 25.81 4.12 -16.83
CA TRP A 294 26.21 3.18 -15.78
C TRP A 294 25.30 3.19 -14.55
N SER A 295 24.28 4.04 -14.52
CA SER A 295 23.35 4.12 -13.38
C SER A 295 22.71 2.78 -13.09
N ASN A 296 22.75 2.35 -11.84
CA ASN A 296 22.17 1.09 -11.40
C ASN A 296 21.58 1.21 -9.99
N GLY A 297 20.62 0.37 -9.72
CA GLY A 297 20.04 0.17 -8.41
C GLY A 297 19.74 -1.31 -8.19
N LYS A 298 19.88 -1.76 -6.95
CA LYS A 298 19.54 -3.12 -6.53
C LYS A 298 18.76 -3.06 -5.22
N THR A 299 17.70 -3.84 -5.17
CA THR A 299 16.89 -4.00 -3.95
C THR A 299 16.72 -5.48 -3.66
N ASN A 300 17.11 -5.92 -2.47
CA ASN A 300 16.82 -7.25 -1.96
C ASN A 300 15.89 -7.13 -0.75
N SER A 301 14.79 -7.86 -0.77
CA SER A 301 13.86 -7.92 0.35
C SER A 301 13.54 -9.37 0.66
N ALA A 302 13.67 -9.76 1.91
CA ALA A 302 13.26 -11.06 2.39
C ALA A 302 12.33 -10.91 3.59
N SER A 303 11.26 -11.67 3.64
CA SER A 303 10.38 -11.69 4.82
C SER A 303 10.00 -13.12 5.20
N ALA A 304 9.73 -13.30 6.49
CA ALA A 304 9.15 -14.53 7.05
C ALA A 304 8.11 -14.18 8.09
N SER A 305 7.01 -14.92 8.15
CA SER A 305 6.00 -14.77 9.20
C SER A 305 5.40 -16.09 9.61
N ALA A 306 4.98 -16.14 10.89
CA ALA A 306 4.23 -17.23 11.48
C ALA A 306 2.93 -16.67 12.07
N LEU A 307 1.80 -17.21 11.66
CA LEU A 307 0.46 -16.78 12.05
C LEU A 307 -0.23 -17.94 12.74
N LEU A 308 -0.39 -17.84 14.06
CA LEU A 308 -1.10 -18.83 14.88
C LEU A 308 -2.51 -18.33 15.18
N ASN A 309 -3.50 -19.14 14.87
CA ASN A 309 -4.89 -18.94 15.22
C ASN A 309 -5.35 -20.08 16.11
N HIS A 310 -5.97 -19.76 17.26
CA HIS A 310 -6.52 -20.74 18.18
C HIS A 310 -7.95 -20.37 18.57
N ASP A 311 -8.90 -21.26 18.30
CA ASP A 311 -10.29 -21.10 18.70
C ASP A 311 -10.50 -21.84 20.05
N PHE A 312 -10.54 -21.09 21.18
CA PHE A 312 -10.91 -21.68 22.47
C PHE A 312 -12.31 -22.31 22.40
N ASN A 313 -13.23 -21.57 21.81
CA ASN A 313 -14.60 -21.98 21.54
C ASN A 313 -15.22 -21.11 20.44
N LYS A 314 -16.52 -21.20 20.19
CA LYS A 314 -17.23 -20.44 19.13
C LYS A 314 -17.18 -18.91 19.32
N ASN A 315 -16.92 -18.46 20.56
CA ASN A 315 -17.00 -17.05 20.92
C ASN A 315 -15.63 -16.41 21.15
N TRP A 316 -14.59 -17.20 21.43
CA TRP A 316 -13.28 -16.67 21.82
C TRP A 316 -12.17 -17.25 20.94
N LYS A 317 -11.38 -16.36 20.38
CA LYS A 317 -10.26 -16.66 19.49
C LYS A 317 -9.03 -15.89 19.93
N LEU A 318 -7.88 -16.59 19.94
CA LEU A 318 -6.55 -16.03 20.15
C LEU A 318 -5.81 -16.03 18.82
N ASN A 319 -5.15 -14.92 18.49
CA ASN A 319 -4.19 -14.85 17.40
C ASN A 319 -2.83 -14.43 17.98
N PHE A 320 -1.81 -15.19 17.66
CA PHE A 320 -0.42 -14.81 17.89
C PHE A 320 0.30 -14.82 16.54
N ASN A 321 0.90 -13.71 16.19
CA ASN A 321 1.54 -13.52 14.92
C ASN A 321 2.93 -12.94 15.13
N SER A 322 3.93 -13.47 14.41
CA SER A 322 5.30 -12.96 14.41
C SER A 322 5.78 -12.78 12.98
N SER A 323 6.55 -11.73 12.70
CA SER A 323 7.12 -11.48 11.39
C SER A 323 8.50 -10.87 11.47
N PHE A 324 9.33 -11.19 10.51
CA PHE A 324 10.63 -10.58 10.27
C PHE A 324 10.73 -10.16 8.81
N GLN A 325 11.26 -8.96 8.55
CA GLN A 325 11.64 -8.50 7.23
C GLN A 325 13.06 -7.95 7.24
N SER A 326 13.85 -8.27 6.22
CA SER A 326 15.10 -7.60 5.89
C SER A 326 14.96 -6.95 4.52
N TYR A 327 15.27 -5.69 4.44
CA TYR A 327 15.24 -4.88 3.24
C TYR A 327 16.60 -4.22 3.05
N ASP A 328 17.24 -4.46 1.91
CA ASP A 328 18.53 -3.89 1.53
C ASP A 328 18.39 -3.25 0.15
N ARG A 329 18.73 -1.96 0.04
CA ARG A 329 18.73 -1.22 -1.21
C ARG A 329 20.03 -0.46 -1.37
N GLU A 330 20.63 -0.64 -2.54
CA GLU A 330 21.78 0.12 -2.99
C GLU A 330 21.52 0.72 -4.37
N SER A 331 21.95 1.96 -4.60
CA SER A 331 21.87 2.60 -5.91
C SER A 331 23.01 3.58 -6.11
N LYS A 332 23.50 3.66 -7.35
CA LYS A 332 24.54 4.60 -7.78
C LYS A 332 24.12 5.22 -9.11
N SER A 333 24.07 6.54 -9.19
CA SER A 333 23.57 7.26 -10.35
C SER A 333 24.00 8.72 -10.33
N THR A 334 23.64 9.49 -11.36
CA THR A 334 23.49 10.95 -11.19
C THR A 334 22.26 11.22 -10.34
N ALA A 335 22.23 12.34 -9.63
CA ALA A 335 21.11 12.75 -8.79
C ALA A 335 19.86 13.04 -9.64
N GLN A 336 18.72 13.17 -8.96
CA GLN A 336 17.52 13.69 -9.61
C GLN A 336 17.76 15.11 -10.14
N LEU A 337 16.99 15.48 -11.19
CA LEU A 337 17.06 16.83 -11.73
C LEU A 337 16.69 17.83 -10.63
N SER A 338 17.56 18.81 -10.50
CA SER A 338 17.36 19.99 -9.65
C SER A 338 17.21 21.22 -10.52
N THR A 339 17.60 22.39 -10.08
CA THR A 339 17.52 23.64 -10.84
C THR A 339 18.20 23.52 -12.20
N VAL A 340 17.41 23.49 -13.27
CA VAL A 340 17.86 23.55 -14.66
C VAL A 340 17.95 25.03 -15.04
N LYS A 341 19.03 25.41 -15.74
CA LYS A 341 19.17 26.81 -16.21
C LYS A 341 18.16 27.12 -17.34
N PRO A 342 17.81 28.40 -17.55
CA PRO A 342 16.86 28.80 -18.61
C PRO A 342 17.26 28.33 -20.04
N ASN A 343 18.56 28.16 -20.28
CA ASN A 343 19.06 27.67 -21.59
C ASN A 343 19.01 26.12 -21.71
N GLY A 344 18.50 25.41 -20.70
CA GLY A 344 18.42 23.94 -20.67
C GLY A 344 19.64 23.24 -20.08
N ASP A 345 20.69 23.96 -19.65
CA ASP A 345 21.87 23.35 -19.04
C ASP A 345 21.58 22.86 -17.62
N TRP A 346 22.02 21.63 -17.35
CA TRP A 346 21.94 21.01 -16.03
C TRP A 346 23.26 20.31 -15.70
N THR A 347 23.84 20.69 -14.57
CA THR A 347 25.00 19.99 -14.00
C THR A 347 24.53 18.79 -13.21
N ARG A 348 25.00 17.57 -13.55
CA ARG A 348 24.57 16.30 -12.93
C ARG A 348 25.39 15.98 -11.69
N PRO A 349 24.86 16.15 -10.46
CA PRO A 349 25.53 15.69 -9.25
C PRO A 349 25.59 14.18 -9.21
N LEU A 350 26.61 13.63 -8.55
CA LEU A 350 26.73 12.18 -8.29
C LEU A 350 26.00 11.82 -6.98
N VAL A 351 25.32 10.70 -6.98
CA VAL A 351 24.64 10.18 -5.79
C VAL A 351 24.84 8.68 -5.66
N GLN A 352 25.13 8.22 -4.46
CA GLN A 352 25.10 6.83 -4.09
C GLN A 352 24.38 6.67 -2.76
N ASN A 353 23.42 5.73 -2.72
CA ASN A 353 22.64 5.42 -1.53
C ASN A 353 22.81 3.94 -1.20
N LYS A 354 22.94 3.65 0.09
CA LYS A 354 22.84 2.29 0.61
C LYS A 354 22.08 2.32 1.92
N ASN A 355 21.01 1.56 2.00
CA ASN A 355 20.14 1.48 3.16
C ASN A 355 19.79 0.02 3.44
N LEU A 356 19.98 -0.40 4.68
CA LEU A 356 19.49 -1.66 5.22
C LEU A 356 18.45 -1.36 6.28
N GLU A 357 17.31 -2.05 6.25
CA GLU A 357 16.33 -2.04 7.33
C GLU A 357 15.93 -3.46 7.69
N GLN A 358 15.88 -3.76 8.98
CA GLN A 358 15.41 -5.01 9.53
C GLN A 358 14.25 -4.71 10.48
N ILE A 359 13.10 -5.34 10.25
CA ILE A 359 11.89 -5.14 11.04
C ILE A 359 11.51 -6.48 11.65
N LEU A 360 11.38 -6.54 12.97
CA LEU A 360 10.82 -7.66 13.72
C LEU A 360 9.53 -7.19 14.38
N GLY A 361 8.44 -7.92 14.23
CA GLY A 361 7.15 -7.56 14.81
C GLY A 361 6.42 -8.76 15.37
N ASP A 362 5.87 -8.58 16.59
CA ASP A 362 5.05 -9.56 17.28
C ASP A 362 3.70 -8.95 17.64
N GLN A 363 2.63 -9.75 17.53
CA GLN A 363 1.27 -9.34 17.83
C GLN A 363 0.54 -10.46 18.54
N LEU A 364 -0.06 -10.14 19.68
CA LEU A 364 -0.95 -11.04 20.40
C LEU A 364 -2.30 -10.35 20.53
N SER A 365 -3.36 -11.00 20.07
CA SER A 365 -4.71 -10.44 20.14
C SER A 365 -5.76 -11.48 20.50
N LEU A 366 -6.80 -11.02 21.19
CA LEU A 366 -7.96 -11.79 21.59
C LEU A 366 -9.22 -11.18 21.00
N GLN A 367 -10.01 -12.01 20.34
CA GLN A 367 -11.35 -11.67 19.87
C GLN A 367 -12.37 -12.40 20.74
N GLY A 368 -13.41 -11.69 21.18
CA GLY A 368 -14.44 -12.25 22.06
C GLY A 368 -15.83 -11.77 21.71
N ASN A 369 -16.80 -12.68 21.71
CA ASN A 369 -18.21 -12.34 21.58
C ASN A 369 -18.92 -12.75 22.88
N PHE A 370 -19.59 -11.81 23.54
CA PHE A 370 -20.35 -12.06 24.77
C PHE A 370 -21.55 -11.12 24.87
N ASN A 371 -22.41 -11.37 25.86
CA ASN A 371 -23.59 -10.55 26.11
C ASN A 371 -23.58 -10.03 27.54
N THR A 372 -24.04 -8.79 27.72
CA THR A 372 -24.38 -8.21 29.01
C THR A 372 -25.88 -7.90 29.03
N GLY A 373 -26.67 -8.83 29.55
CA GLY A 373 -28.12 -8.81 29.38
C GLY A 373 -28.49 -8.95 27.89
N SER A 374 -29.23 -7.97 27.36
CA SER A 374 -29.63 -7.91 25.95
C SER A 374 -28.59 -7.30 25.03
N ILE A 375 -27.57 -6.68 25.58
CA ILE A 375 -26.52 -5.99 24.82
C ILE A 375 -25.48 -7.02 24.35
N LYS A 376 -25.16 -7.01 23.03
CA LYS A 376 -24.14 -7.87 22.44
C LYS A 376 -22.84 -7.12 22.30
N HIS A 377 -21.72 -7.78 22.61
CA HIS A 377 -20.38 -7.25 22.53
C HIS A 377 -19.52 -8.05 21.57
N GLN A 378 -18.74 -7.36 20.73
CA GLN A 378 -17.65 -7.93 19.91
C GLN A 378 -16.34 -7.24 20.31
N LEU A 379 -15.70 -7.81 21.32
CA LEU A 379 -14.43 -7.31 21.88
C LEU A 379 -13.25 -7.72 21.02
N PHE A 380 -12.34 -6.78 20.79
CA PHE A 380 -11.03 -7.03 20.25
C PHE A 380 -9.99 -6.29 21.07
N THR A 381 -9.04 -7.03 21.62
CA THR A 381 -7.97 -6.45 22.44
C THR A 381 -6.64 -7.14 22.13
N GLY A 382 -5.54 -6.44 22.37
CA GLY A 382 -4.24 -7.01 22.13
C GLY A 382 -3.10 -6.09 22.45
N VAL A 383 -1.92 -6.64 22.24
CA VAL A 383 -0.64 -5.95 22.33
C VAL A 383 0.16 -6.21 21.07
N ASP A 384 0.95 -5.24 20.66
CA ASP A 384 1.94 -5.41 19.61
C ASP A 384 3.27 -4.77 20.00
N TRP A 385 4.33 -5.36 19.48
CA TRP A 385 5.69 -4.86 19.59
C TRP A 385 6.35 -4.92 18.23
N GLU A 386 7.17 -3.93 17.92
CA GLU A 386 7.94 -3.84 16.68
C GLU A 386 9.31 -3.24 16.99
N ASN A 387 10.35 -3.87 16.49
CA ASN A 387 11.70 -3.29 16.44
C ASN A 387 12.09 -3.10 14.98
N SER A 388 12.52 -1.88 14.64
CA SER A 388 13.08 -1.54 13.34
C SER A 388 14.50 -1.04 13.52
N PHE A 389 15.46 -1.75 12.93
CA PHE A 389 16.87 -1.38 12.91
C PHE A 389 17.26 -0.97 11.50
N THR A 390 17.67 0.29 11.33
CA THR A 390 18.10 0.85 10.04
C THR A 390 19.59 1.17 10.03
N THR A 391 20.24 0.97 8.88
CA THR A 391 21.61 1.42 8.61
C THR A 391 21.62 2.20 7.30
N ALA A 392 21.98 3.48 7.37
CA ALA A 392 22.08 4.36 6.21
C ALA A 392 23.54 4.81 6.02
N TYR A 393 23.99 4.78 4.77
CA TYR A 393 25.35 5.18 4.39
C TYR A 393 25.30 6.49 3.62
N THR A 394 26.20 7.42 3.97
CA THR A 394 26.42 8.67 3.24
C THR A 394 27.70 8.56 2.44
N TYR A 395 27.61 8.86 1.16
CA TYR A 395 28.73 8.84 0.22
C TYR A 395 29.10 10.26 -0.20
N THR A 396 30.39 10.49 -0.43
CA THR A 396 30.92 11.73 -0.99
C THR A 396 31.76 11.43 -2.21
N PHE A 397 31.59 12.20 -3.26
CA PHE A 397 32.33 12.09 -4.51
C PHE A 397 33.32 13.27 -4.66
N THR A 398 34.46 13.01 -5.31
CA THR A 398 35.45 14.01 -5.67
C THR A 398 35.88 13.81 -7.10
N PRO A 399 35.44 14.63 -8.06
CA PRO A 399 34.51 15.78 -7.92
C PRO A 399 33.07 15.35 -7.62
N PRO A 400 32.23 16.24 -7.03
CA PRO A 400 30.85 15.90 -6.65
C PRO A 400 29.91 15.81 -7.85
N ASN A 401 30.26 16.43 -8.97
CA ASN A 401 29.45 16.45 -10.19
C ASN A 401 30.08 15.54 -11.27
N TYR A 402 29.22 14.88 -12.04
CA TYR A 402 29.63 14.03 -13.14
C TYR A 402 30.03 14.88 -14.35
N ASP A 403 29.09 15.71 -14.86
CA ASP A 403 29.26 16.57 -16.03
C ASP A 403 28.14 17.63 -16.05
N THR A 404 28.08 18.38 -17.18
CA THR A 404 26.96 19.28 -17.50
C THR A 404 26.42 18.88 -18.86
N ILE A 405 25.10 18.70 -18.94
CA ILE A 405 24.35 18.38 -20.15
C ILE A 405 23.34 19.48 -20.45
N ASN A 406 22.87 19.53 -21.72
CA ASN A 406 21.75 20.37 -22.11
C ASN A 406 20.53 19.50 -22.40
N LEU A 407 19.41 19.73 -21.73
CA LEU A 407 18.23 18.86 -21.83
C LEU A 407 17.60 18.84 -23.22
N TYR A 408 17.70 19.94 -23.98
CA TYR A 408 17.13 20.03 -25.33
C TYR A 408 17.98 19.32 -26.39
N ASN A 409 19.30 19.26 -26.18
CA ASN A 409 20.27 18.74 -27.15
C ASN A 409 21.11 17.59 -26.56
N PHE A 410 20.53 16.79 -25.64
CA PHE A 410 21.24 15.70 -25.01
C PHE A 410 21.36 14.48 -25.92
N ASP A 411 22.59 14.07 -26.20
CA ASP A 411 22.90 12.83 -26.91
C ASP A 411 23.57 11.85 -25.91
N PRO A 412 22.87 10.77 -25.53
CA PRO A 412 23.44 9.75 -24.63
C PRO A 412 24.75 9.13 -25.12
N SER A 413 24.97 9.05 -26.43
CA SER A 413 26.18 8.45 -27.02
C SER A 413 27.46 9.25 -26.76
N THR A 414 27.32 10.54 -26.43
CA THR A 414 28.45 11.46 -26.18
C THR A 414 28.84 11.52 -24.70
N GLN A 415 28.16 10.77 -23.83
CA GLN A 415 28.45 10.78 -22.39
C GLN A 415 29.81 10.16 -22.08
N ARG A 416 30.37 10.62 -20.97
CA ARG A 416 31.49 9.93 -20.31
C ARG A 416 31.07 8.50 -19.95
N ASN A 417 32.01 7.56 -20.01
CA ASN A 417 31.78 6.15 -19.68
C ASN A 417 32.47 5.70 -18.38
N ASP A 418 33.22 6.59 -17.72
CA ASP A 418 33.84 6.30 -16.43
C ASP A 418 32.78 6.24 -15.32
N ILE A 419 32.98 5.33 -14.38
CA ILE A 419 32.11 5.15 -13.23
C ILE A 419 32.79 5.73 -11.99
N PRO A 420 32.41 6.95 -11.53
CA PRO A 420 33.04 7.56 -10.37
C PRO A 420 32.84 6.73 -9.10
N ASP A 421 33.85 6.68 -8.22
CA ASP A 421 33.74 6.00 -6.95
C ASP A 421 33.37 6.98 -5.83
N GLY A 422 32.34 6.60 -5.07
CA GLY A 422 31.93 7.32 -3.87
C GLY A 422 32.62 6.76 -2.63
N ASN A 423 33.18 7.65 -1.80
CA ASN A 423 33.74 7.28 -0.52
C ASN A 423 32.67 7.36 0.58
N VAL A 424 32.53 6.31 1.38
CA VAL A 424 31.66 6.36 2.57
C VAL A 424 32.24 7.31 3.59
N THR A 425 31.50 8.34 3.94
CA THR A 425 31.93 9.37 4.93
C THR A 425 31.19 9.26 6.25
N GLN A 426 29.98 8.71 6.23
CA GLN A 426 29.18 8.56 7.43
C GLN A 426 28.31 7.31 7.37
N ILE A 427 28.12 6.67 8.52
CA ILE A 427 27.16 5.56 8.71
C ILE A 427 26.26 5.94 9.87
N VAL A 428 24.96 5.93 9.64
CA VAL A 428 23.93 6.16 10.68
C VAL A 428 23.17 4.87 10.90
N LYS A 429 23.22 4.37 12.13
CA LYS A 429 22.41 3.25 12.59
C LYS A 429 21.31 3.78 13.50
N THR A 430 20.07 3.40 13.24
CA THR A 430 18.94 3.83 14.07
C THR A 430 18.19 2.60 14.56
N ASP A 431 18.04 2.50 15.88
CA ASP A 431 17.19 1.49 16.52
C ASP A 431 15.89 2.18 16.95
N THR A 432 14.76 1.63 16.51
CA THR A 432 13.43 2.14 16.86
C THR A 432 12.58 1.01 17.40
N ASN A 433 12.18 1.15 18.66
CA ASN A 433 11.27 0.23 19.34
C ASN A 433 9.88 0.86 19.42
N ARG A 434 8.84 0.09 19.10
CA ARG A 434 7.44 0.49 19.19
C ARG A 434 6.66 -0.52 19.99
N PHE A 435 5.79 -0.06 20.83
CA PHE A 435 4.89 -0.90 21.63
C PHE A 435 3.49 -0.32 21.64
N GLY A 436 2.49 -1.17 21.60
CA GLY A 436 1.10 -0.77 21.67
C GLY A 436 0.25 -1.73 22.46
N ILE A 437 -0.68 -1.17 23.23
CA ILE A 437 -1.76 -1.90 23.87
C ILE A 437 -3.07 -1.26 23.46
N TYR A 438 -4.05 -2.08 23.06
CA TYR A 438 -5.31 -1.59 22.53
C TYR A 438 -6.49 -2.46 22.94
N ALA A 439 -7.65 -1.81 23.01
CA ALA A 439 -8.93 -2.48 23.15
C ALA A 439 -9.98 -1.73 22.36
N GLN A 440 -10.88 -2.46 21.69
CA GLN A 440 -12.09 -1.93 21.08
C GLN A 440 -13.25 -2.89 21.28
N ASP A 441 -14.44 -2.36 21.42
CA ASP A 441 -15.68 -3.11 21.53
C ASP A 441 -16.74 -2.56 20.57
N LEU A 442 -17.33 -3.42 19.78
CA LEU A 442 -18.55 -3.11 19.05
C LEU A 442 -19.75 -3.51 19.92
N ILE A 443 -20.36 -2.53 20.53
CA ILE A 443 -21.49 -2.67 21.46
C ILE A 443 -22.79 -2.56 20.65
N SER A 444 -23.54 -3.64 20.53
CA SER A 444 -24.83 -3.67 19.84
C SER A 444 -25.96 -3.55 20.87
N PHE A 445 -26.54 -2.36 21.00
CA PHE A 445 -27.71 -2.09 21.88
C PHE A 445 -28.97 -2.74 21.31
N THR A 446 -29.07 -2.73 19.99
CA THR A 446 -30.11 -3.44 19.22
C THR A 446 -29.44 -4.06 17.98
N GLU A 447 -30.21 -4.77 17.16
CA GLU A 447 -29.70 -5.22 15.85
C GLU A 447 -29.37 -4.05 14.91
N GLN A 448 -30.00 -2.90 15.11
CA GLN A 448 -29.90 -1.74 14.26
C GLN A 448 -28.91 -0.70 14.77
N ILE A 449 -28.78 -0.52 16.09
CA ILE A 449 -27.94 0.53 16.69
C ILE A 449 -26.73 -0.08 17.37
N LYS A 450 -25.56 0.29 16.89
CA LYS A 450 -24.28 -0.18 17.40
C LYS A 450 -23.33 0.99 17.63
N VAL A 451 -22.50 0.87 18.66
CA VAL A 451 -21.45 1.83 18.98
C VAL A 451 -20.13 1.10 18.99
N LEU A 452 -19.17 1.57 18.22
CA LEU A 452 -17.77 1.15 18.32
C LEU A 452 -17.06 2.12 19.26
N ALA A 453 -16.46 1.60 20.31
CA ALA A 453 -15.58 2.37 21.19
C ALA A 453 -14.25 1.67 21.31
N GLY A 454 -13.17 2.40 21.17
CA GLY A 454 -11.83 1.84 21.27
C GLY A 454 -10.79 2.87 21.67
N ILE A 455 -9.71 2.38 22.26
CA ILE A 455 -8.55 3.19 22.64
C ILE A 455 -7.30 2.38 22.47
N ARG A 456 -6.24 3.03 22.03
CA ARG A 456 -4.87 2.50 21.98
C ARG A 456 -3.95 3.47 22.70
N TRP A 457 -3.06 2.93 23.51
CA TRP A 457 -1.84 3.61 23.92
C TRP A 457 -0.68 3.07 23.09
N SER A 458 0.08 3.99 22.50
CA SER A 458 1.27 3.69 21.71
C SER A 458 2.46 4.35 22.35
N TRP A 459 3.58 3.63 22.40
CA TRP A 459 4.88 4.12 22.80
C TRP A 459 5.90 3.79 21.71
N GLN A 460 6.83 4.72 21.50
CA GLN A 460 7.95 4.55 20.58
C GLN A 460 9.20 5.17 21.21
N GLU A 461 10.34 4.53 21.04
CA GLU A 461 11.66 5.10 21.36
C GLU A 461 12.59 4.87 20.17
N SER A 462 13.30 5.92 19.75
CA SER A 462 14.29 5.87 18.68
C SER A 462 15.61 6.44 19.15
N GLN A 463 16.72 5.76 18.81
CA GLN A 463 18.08 6.21 19.07
C GLN A 463 18.95 6.00 17.84
N ALA A 464 19.73 7.00 17.47
CA ALA A 464 20.67 6.94 16.36
C ALA A 464 22.12 6.92 16.85
N GLU A 465 22.94 6.03 16.29
CA GLU A 465 24.40 6.03 16.39
C GLU A 465 24.97 6.51 15.06
N THR A 466 25.79 7.55 15.11
CA THR A 466 26.45 8.13 13.92
C THR A 466 27.94 7.87 13.99
N THR A 467 28.46 7.09 13.05
CA THR A 467 29.90 6.91 12.81
C THR A 467 30.35 7.84 11.69
N ASN A 468 31.18 8.82 12.01
CA ASN A 468 31.81 9.69 11.02
C ASN A 468 33.20 9.13 10.69
N LEU A 469 33.35 8.60 9.47
CA LEU A 469 34.58 7.94 9.02
C LEU A 469 35.70 8.94 8.68
N VAL A 470 35.36 10.19 8.34
CA VAL A 470 36.35 11.23 8.03
C VAL A 470 37.00 11.75 9.31
N LYS A 471 36.21 11.95 10.37
CA LYS A 471 36.68 12.41 11.67
C LYS A 471 37.08 11.27 12.60
N ASN A 472 36.84 10.02 12.21
CA ASN A 472 37.02 8.82 13.03
C ASN A 472 36.34 8.94 14.41
N THR A 473 35.09 9.36 14.43
CA THR A 473 34.28 9.56 15.66
C THR A 473 33.00 8.74 15.60
N VAL A 474 32.56 8.24 16.75
CA VAL A 474 31.24 7.65 16.96
C VAL A 474 30.49 8.53 17.94
N THR A 475 29.26 8.88 17.61
CA THR A 475 28.39 9.71 18.41
C THR A 475 27.04 9.03 18.59
N GLU A 476 26.64 8.78 19.82
CA GLU A 476 25.28 8.34 20.13
C GLU A 476 24.36 9.56 20.26
N GLY A 477 23.27 9.53 19.52
CA GLY A 477 22.18 10.50 19.66
C GLY A 477 21.37 10.25 20.94
N ALA A 478 20.69 11.28 21.39
CA ALA A 478 19.77 11.15 22.52
C ALA A 478 18.61 10.20 22.16
N LYS A 479 18.18 9.41 23.13
CA LYS A 479 16.93 8.63 23.03
C LYS A 479 15.74 9.58 22.89
N ARG A 480 14.87 9.27 21.95
CA ARG A 480 13.66 10.06 21.65
C ARG A 480 12.42 9.21 21.92
N PRO A 481 11.87 9.25 23.15
CA PRO A 481 10.63 8.60 23.46
C PRO A 481 9.45 9.48 23.04
N ASP A 482 8.47 8.85 22.38
CA ASP A 482 7.18 9.43 22.04
C ASP A 482 6.07 8.52 22.55
N ASN A 483 4.94 9.09 22.96
CA ASN A 483 3.75 8.32 23.26
C ASN A 483 2.49 9.10 22.87
N ALA A 484 1.42 8.35 22.57
CA ALA A 484 0.14 8.94 22.23
C ALA A 484 -1.00 7.98 22.56
N PHE A 485 -2.16 8.56 22.86
CA PHE A 485 -3.42 7.86 22.88
C PHE A 485 -4.15 8.06 21.56
N SER A 486 -4.70 6.97 21.01
CA SER A 486 -5.51 6.99 19.79
C SER A 486 -6.90 6.46 20.08
N PRO A 487 -7.83 7.31 20.52
CA PRO A 487 -9.23 6.97 20.67
C PRO A 487 -9.92 6.81 19.32
N LYS A 488 -10.93 5.94 19.28
CA LYS A 488 -11.88 5.80 18.17
C LYS A 488 -13.28 5.60 18.71
N LEU A 489 -14.18 6.43 18.25
CA LEU A 489 -15.62 6.34 18.58
C LEU A 489 -16.40 6.31 17.26
N GLY A 490 -17.35 5.40 17.14
CA GLY A 490 -18.19 5.29 15.96
C GLY A 490 -19.60 4.87 16.29
N LEU A 491 -20.54 5.50 15.62
CA LEU A 491 -21.96 5.13 15.65
C LEU A 491 -22.30 4.44 14.33
N VAL A 492 -22.99 3.30 14.41
CA VAL A 492 -23.50 2.57 13.25
C VAL A 492 -25.01 2.37 13.44
N TYR A 493 -25.76 2.85 12.46
CA TYR A 493 -27.21 2.63 12.38
C TYR A 493 -27.55 1.80 11.14
N GLN A 494 -28.10 0.60 11.35
CA GLN A 494 -28.50 -0.34 10.31
C GLN A 494 -30.02 -0.47 10.26
N PRO A 495 -30.74 0.40 9.52
CA PRO A 495 -32.19 0.28 9.39
C PRO A 495 -32.59 -1.06 8.76
N THR A 496 -31.74 -1.62 7.92
CA THR A 496 -31.89 -2.93 7.28
C THR A 496 -30.55 -3.64 7.26
N LYS A 497 -30.53 -4.98 7.07
CA LYS A 497 -29.28 -5.78 7.04
C LYS A 497 -28.34 -5.43 5.88
N ASP A 498 -28.85 -4.77 4.86
CA ASP A 498 -28.16 -4.39 3.62
C ASP A 498 -27.86 -2.88 3.55
N MET A 499 -28.13 -2.13 4.63
CA MET A 499 -27.87 -0.69 4.71
C MET A 499 -27.25 -0.32 6.05
N SER A 500 -26.22 0.50 6.02
CA SER A 500 -25.51 1.00 7.20
C SER A 500 -25.19 2.48 7.02
N LEU A 501 -25.68 3.31 7.95
CA LEU A 501 -25.24 4.68 8.12
C LEU A 501 -24.25 4.70 9.27
N PHE A 502 -23.16 5.46 9.12
CA PHE A 502 -22.16 5.56 10.17
C PHE A 502 -21.64 6.99 10.31
N ALA A 503 -21.19 7.28 11.52
CA ALA A 503 -20.38 8.45 11.81
C ALA A 503 -19.26 8.04 12.77
N SER A 504 -18.07 8.59 12.62
CA SER A 504 -16.95 8.27 13.50
C SER A 504 -16.03 9.47 13.74
N TYR A 505 -15.41 9.45 14.91
CA TYR A 505 -14.24 10.23 15.27
C TYR A 505 -13.09 9.28 15.56
N SER A 506 -11.91 9.65 15.08
CA SER A 506 -10.65 8.98 15.40
C SER A 506 -9.50 9.96 15.31
N ASN A 507 -8.41 9.69 16.01
CA ASN A 507 -7.19 10.40 15.78
C ASN A 507 -6.06 9.48 15.36
N SER A 508 -4.98 10.06 14.84
CA SER A 508 -3.67 9.45 14.62
C SER A 508 -2.58 10.41 15.08
N PHE A 509 -1.37 9.93 15.17
CA PHE A 509 -0.22 10.76 15.50
C PHE A 509 0.93 10.47 14.54
N THR A 510 1.77 11.49 14.33
CA THR A 510 3.00 11.35 13.56
C THR A 510 4.15 11.89 14.39
N PRO A 511 5.17 11.09 14.74
CA PRO A 511 6.38 11.57 15.37
C PRO A 511 7.06 12.62 14.51
N ASN A 512 7.58 13.67 15.13
CA ASN A 512 8.32 14.73 14.48
C ASN A 512 9.82 14.58 14.74
N THR A 513 10.63 15.11 13.83
CA THR A 513 12.08 15.18 13.96
C THR A 513 12.52 16.62 14.26
N GLY A 514 13.63 16.77 14.98
CA GLY A 514 14.14 18.07 15.37
C GLY A 514 13.95 18.37 16.86
N THR A 515 14.20 19.60 17.24
CA THR A 515 14.08 20.10 18.61
C THR A 515 13.26 21.37 18.65
N THR A 516 12.69 21.69 19.80
CA THR A 516 12.10 23.01 20.06
C THR A 516 13.20 24.07 20.14
N VAL A 517 12.82 25.34 20.24
CA VAL A 517 13.77 26.47 20.47
C VAL A 517 14.58 26.28 21.75
N ASP A 518 14.07 25.58 22.74
CA ASP A 518 14.76 25.23 23.99
C ASP A 518 15.58 23.92 23.87
N LEU A 519 15.84 23.46 22.67
CA LEU A 519 16.58 22.23 22.35
C LEU A 519 15.97 20.93 22.95
N GLN A 520 14.68 20.96 23.31
CA GLN A 520 13.96 19.76 23.74
C GLN A 520 13.41 19.00 22.55
N PRO A 521 13.28 17.66 22.61
CA PRO A 521 12.61 16.90 21.55
C PRO A 521 11.22 17.45 21.28
N ILE A 522 10.90 17.64 19.99
CA ILE A 522 9.59 18.15 19.58
C ILE A 522 8.53 17.05 19.72
N LYS A 523 7.34 17.41 20.20
CA LYS A 523 6.22 16.46 20.39
C LYS A 523 5.65 15.97 19.06
N PRO A 524 4.99 14.79 19.03
CA PRO A 524 4.27 14.32 17.85
C PRO A 524 3.15 15.29 17.43
N SER A 525 2.89 15.36 16.13
CA SER A 525 1.68 15.99 15.58
C SER A 525 0.48 15.08 15.84
N ILE A 526 -0.63 15.65 16.29
CA ILE A 526 -1.89 14.94 16.46
C ILE A 526 -2.81 15.30 15.31
N ILE A 527 -3.42 14.29 14.72
CA ILE A 527 -4.24 14.43 13.52
C ILE A 527 -5.64 13.90 13.83
N ASP A 528 -6.61 14.80 13.82
CA ASP A 528 -8.00 14.50 14.10
C ASP A 528 -8.78 14.22 12.81
N GLN A 529 -9.64 13.21 12.84
CA GLN A 529 -10.49 12.84 11.72
C GLN A 529 -11.95 12.66 12.16
N TYR A 530 -12.84 13.26 11.39
CA TYR A 530 -14.26 13.02 11.40
C TYR A 530 -14.69 12.41 10.07
N GLU A 531 -15.52 11.38 10.13
CA GLU A 531 -16.02 10.68 8.94
C GLU A 531 -17.47 10.31 9.15
N ALA A 532 -18.30 10.47 8.10
CA ALA A 532 -19.67 9.98 8.07
C ALA A 532 -19.98 9.37 6.69
N GLY A 533 -20.82 8.36 6.66
CA GLY A 533 -21.11 7.71 5.39
C GLY A 533 -22.31 6.78 5.41
N ILE A 534 -22.63 6.29 4.24
CA ILE A 534 -23.69 5.34 3.98
C ILE A 534 -23.16 4.19 3.11
N LYS A 535 -23.40 2.97 3.55
CA LYS A 535 -23.12 1.73 2.81
C LYS A 535 -24.44 1.07 2.47
N LYS A 536 -24.60 0.65 1.22
CA LYS A 536 -25.83 -0.02 0.79
C LYS A 536 -25.50 -1.14 -0.20
N ASP A 537 -26.03 -2.32 0.10
CA ASP A 537 -26.06 -3.45 -0.82
C ASP A 537 -27.45 -3.54 -1.42
N PHE A 538 -27.51 -3.42 -2.75
CA PHE A 538 -28.74 -3.55 -3.49
C PHE A 538 -28.82 -4.97 -4.08
N TRP A 539 -30.04 -5.47 -4.21
CA TRP A 539 -30.35 -6.76 -4.86
C TRP A 539 -29.47 -7.91 -4.32
N ARG A 540 -29.36 -8.02 -2.99
CA ARG A 540 -28.57 -9.06 -2.29
C ARG A 540 -27.07 -9.02 -2.65
N GLY A 541 -26.48 -7.84 -2.82
CA GLY A 541 -25.06 -7.65 -3.07
C GLY A 541 -24.67 -7.71 -4.56
N VAL A 542 -25.65 -7.66 -5.47
CA VAL A 542 -25.37 -7.47 -6.91
C VAL A 542 -24.73 -6.11 -7.17
N LEU A 543 -25.17 -5.08 -6.44
CA LEU A 543 -24.60 -3.74 -6.45
C LEU A 543 -24.32 -3.32 -5.01
N SER A 544 -23.07 -3.02 -4.70
CA SER A 544 -22.62 -2.45 -3.42
C SER A 544 -22.14 -1.03 -3.64
N THR A 545 -22.64 -0.11 -2.82
CA THR A 545 -22.25 1.31 -2.84
C THR A 545 -21.79 1.77 -1.47
N ASN A 546 -20.81 2.65 -1.45
CA ASN A 546 -20.35 3.34 -0.26
C ASN A 546 -20.13 4.82 -0.59
N VAL A 547 -20.77 5.71 0.16
CA VAL A 547 -20.57 7.15 0.06
C VAL A 547 -20.07 7.63 1.40
N THR A 548 -18.95 8.35 1.40
CA THR A 548 -18.27 8.80 2.60
C THR A 548 -17.88 10.26 2.47
N VAL A 549 -18.15 11.06 3.48
CA VAL A 549 -17.64 12.42 3.65
C VAL A 549 -16.67 12.43 4.83
N TYR A 550 -15.60 13.23 4.72
CA TYR A 550 -14.58 13.27 5.77
C TYR A 550 -13.99 14.66 5.93
N GLN A 551 -13.45 14.91 7.12
CA GLN A 551 -12.56 16.01 7.43
C GLN A 551 -11.40 15.49 8.27
N ILE A 552 -10.17 15.81 7.85
CA ILE A 552 -8.93 15.48 8.55
C ILE A 552 -8.21 16.79 8.82
N THR A 553 -7.82 17.03 10.08
CA THR A 553 -7.06 18.21 10.48
C THR A 553 -5.76 17.76 11.13
N ASN A 554 -4.64 18.08 10.52
CA ASN A 554 -3.33 17.89 11.11
C ASN A 554 -2.96 19.18 11.85
N ASN A 555 -3.24 19.19 13.14
CA ASN A 555 -2.86 20.25 14.03
C ASN A 555 -1.41 20.06 14.46
N ASN A 556 -0.69 21.15 14.76
CA ASN A 556 0.67 21.10 15.24
C ASN A 556 1.64 20.45 14.23
N LEU A 557 1.52 20.82 12.96
CA LEU A 557 2.52 20.47 11.95
C LEU A 557 3.86 21.12 12.31
N ALA A 558 4.92 20.33 12.39
CA ALA A 558 6.25 20.84 12.69
C ALA A 558 6.78 21.69 11.54
N GLN A 559 7.12 22.93 11.83
CA GLN A 559 7.73 23.90 10.90
C GLN A 559 9.04 24.40 11.47
N THR A 560 9.95 24.88 10.61
CA THR A 560 11.19 25.53 11.10
C THR A 560 10.81 26.76 11.92
N ALA A 561 11.39 26.88 13.12
CA ALA A 561 11.15 28.02 13.98
C ALA A 561 11.76 29.28 13.35
N GLU A 562 11.10 30.42 13.47
CA GLU A 562 11.58 31.72 12.95
C GLU A 562 12.73 32.27 13.76
N PHE A 563 12.66 32.11 15.08
CA PHE A 563 13.65 32.63 16.04
C PHE A 563 14.21 31.49 16.91
N LYS A 564 15.42 31.65 17.35
CA LYS A 564 16.04 30.86 18.42
C LYS A 564 15.57 31.35 19.81
N ALA A 565 15.91 30.60 20.85
CA ALA A 565 15.56 30.95 22.24
C ALA A 565 16.07 32.32 22.68
N ASP A 566 17.18 32.80 22.12
CA ASP A 566 17.77 34.10 22.39
C ASP A 566 17.14 35.26 21.59
N GLY A 567 16.12 34.99 20.78
CA GLY A 567 15.41 35.94 19.92
C GLY A 567 16.13 36.25 18.61
N SER A 568 17.29 35.65 18.31
CA SER A 568 17.96 35.79 17.03
C SER A 568 17.25 34.99 15.94
N ALA A 569 17.36 35.45 14.67
CA ALA A 569 16.80 34.74 13.52
C ALA A 569 17.39 33.31 13.43
N ASN A 570 16.51 32.32 13.25
CA ASN A 570 16.91 30.92 13.16
C ASN A 570 17.24 30.54 11.73
N THR A 571 18.44 30.04 11.49
CA THR A 571 18.89 29.44 10.22
C THR A 571 19.04 27.92 10.30
N ASP A 572 18.84 27.34 11.49
CA ASP A 572 18.93 25.90 11.72
C ASP A 572 17.56 25.24 11.49
N THR A 573 17.46 24.48 10.41
CA THR A 573 16.23 23.79 10.04
C THR A 573 15.87 22.63 10.99
N SER A 574 16.75 22.23 11.91
CA SER A 574 16.46 21.22 12.94
C SER A 574 15.67 21.80 14.12
N ILE A 575 15.71 23.12 14.31
CA ILE A 575 14.92 23.82 15.34
C ILE A 575 13.51 24.08 14.80
N LYS A 576 12.51 23.51 15.45
CA LYS A 576 11.12 23.47 15.00
C LYS A 576 10.16 24.12 15.99
N THR A 577 9.03 24.54 15.46
CA THR A 577 7.83 24.90 16.20
C THR A 577 6.62 24.11 15.69
N LEU A 578 5.66 23.84 16.56
CA LEU A 578 4.39 23.16 16.21
C LEU A 578 3.32 24.21 15.89
N SER A 579 3.48 24.97 14.83
CA SER A 579 2.63 26.11 14.46
C SER A 579 1.83 25.89 13.18
N GLY A 580 2.19 24.89 12.37
CA GLY A 580 1.50 24.62 11.11
C GLY A 580 0.21 23.84 11.28
N GLU A 581 -0.69 24.01 10.31
CA GLU A 581 -1.92 23.22 10.20
C GLU A 581 -2.21 22.92 8.73
N THR A 582 -2.62 21.67 8.45
CA THR A 582 -3.24 21.31 7.17
C THR A 582 -4.63 20.74 7.40
N LYS A 583 -5.54 21.03 6.49
CA LYS A 583 -6.90 20.52 6.53
C LYS A 583 -7.27 19.85 5.20
N SER A 584 -7.72 18.60 5.28
CA SER A 584 -8.21 17.81 4.14
C SER A 584 -9.71 17.55 4.33
N LYS A 585 -10.51 17.90 3.32
CA LYS A 585 -11.96 17.64 3.29
C LYS A 585 -12.32 16.98 1.98
N GLY A 586 -13.27 16.06 2.01
CA GLY A 586 -13.65 15.41 0.76
C GLY A 586 -14.89 14.56 0.84
N ILE A 587 -15.26 14.09 -0.35
CA ILE A 587 -16.31 13.09 -0.55
C ILE A 587 -15.78 11.97 -1.43
N GLU A 588 -16.12 10.75 -1.10
CA GLU A 588 -15.76 9.54 -1.82
C GLU A 588 -16.99 8.71 -2.11
N VAL A 589 -17.09 8.19 -3.34
CA VAL A 589 -18.15 7.30 -3.80
C VAL A 589 -17.51 6.06 -4.37
N ASP A 590 -17.77 4.89 -3.77
CA ASP A 590 -17.30 3.58 -4.24
C ASP A 590 -18.49 2.76 -4.73
N ILE A 591 -18.35 2.12 -5.89
CA ILE A 591 -19.37 1.27 -6.50
C ILE A 591 -18.71 -0.03 -6.96
N THR A 592 -19.31 -1.14 -6.57
CA THR A 592 -18.95 -2.47 -7.08
C THR A 592 -20.21 -3.20 -7.50
N ALA A 593 -20.25 -3.74 -8.73
CA ALA A 593 -21.43 -4.43 -9.23
C ALA A 593 -21.08 -5.72 -9.98
N ARG A 594 -21.95 -6.73 -9.82
CA ARG A 594 -21.94 -8.01 -10.54
C ARG A 594 -23.36 -8.35 -11.01
N PRO A 595 -23.90 -7.57 -11.97
CA PRO A 595 -25.30 -7.66 -12.36
C PRO A 595 -25.67 -8.96 -13.07
N ILE A 596 -24.71 -9.57 -13.74
CA ILE A 596 -24.86 -10.89 -14.40
C ILE A 596 -23.58 -11.71 -14.18
N GLU A 597 -23.68 -13.02 -14.31
CA GLU A 597 -22.53 -13.92 -14.21
C GLU A 597 -21.47 -13.57 -15.26
N GLY A 598 -20.22 -13.49 -14.82
CA GLY A 598 -19.08 -13.12 -15.67
C GLY A 598 -18.84 -11.61 -15.83
N LEU A 599 -19.72 -10.74 -15.34
CA LEU A 599 -19.55 -9.28 -15.41
C LEU A 599 -19.15 -8.71 -14.06
N ASN A 600 -17.99 -8.06 -14.03
CA ASN A 600 -17.47 -7.28 -12.90
C ASN A 600 -17.38 -5.80 -13.27
N ILE A 601 -17.92 -4.94 -12.44
CA ILE A 601 -17.85 -3.48 -12.58
C ILE A 601 -17.31 -2.92 -11.26
N VAL A 602 -16.28 -2.08 -11.34
CA VAL A 602 -15.77 -1.27 -10.22
C VAL A 602 -15.72 0.17 -10.69
N ALA A 603 -16.33 1.08 -9.94
CA ALA A 603 -16.30 2.50 -10.22
C ALA A 603 -16.11 3.30 -8.95
N GLY A 604 -15.52 4.46 -9.07
CA GLY A 604 -15.35 5.37 -7.96
C GLY A 604 -15.10 6.80 -8.40
N TYR A 605 -15.46 7.71 -7.50
CA TYR A 605 -15.15 9.14 -7.63
C TYR A 605 -14.75 9.68 -6.27
N SER A 606 -13.70 10.49 -6.24
CA SER A 606 -13.25 11.21 -5.05
C SER A 606 -12.99 12.66 -5.35
N TYR A 607 -13.55 13.52 -4.52
CA TYR A 607 -13.16 14.91 -4.40
C TYR A 607 -12.38 15.11 -3.12
N ASN A 608 -11.22 15.76 -3.19
CA ASN A 608 -10.36 16.10 -2.06
C ASN A 608 -9.91 17.55 -2.15
N ASP A 609 -10.13 18.32 -1.08
CA ASP A 609 -9.57 19.66 -0.91
C ASP A 609 -8.66 19.67 0.30
N MET A 610 -7.35 19.58 0.07
CA MET A 610 -6.33 19.64 1.11
C MET A 610 -5.52 20.91 0.98
N ARG A 611 -5.52 21.72 2.04
CA ARG A 611 -4.87 23.03 2.08
C ARG A 611 -4.04 23.23 3.34
N TYR A 612 -3.03 24.10 3.21
CA TYR A 612 -2.36 24.69 4.36
C TYR A 612 -3.28 25.73 4.97
N THR A 613 -3.66 25.57 6.22
CA THR A 613 -4.54 26.49 6.96
C THR A 613 -3.83 27.33 7.99
N LYS A 614 -2.59 26.93 8.35
CA LYS A 614 -1.62 27.75 9.11
C LYS A 614 -0.22 27.44 8.61
N THR A 615 0.58 28.47 8.44
CA THR A 615 1.99 28.39 8.03
C THR A 615 2.85 29.35 8.86
N SER A 616 4.17 29.24 8.76
CA SER A 616 5.11 30.16 9.43
C SER A 616 5.14 31.54 8.79
N GLY A 617 4.67 31.69 7.54
CA GLY A 617 4.77 32.93 6.77
C GLY A 617 6.19 33.29 6.31
N LEU A 618 7.18 32.44 6.56
CA LEU A 618 8.57 32.68 6.13
C LEU A 618 8.73 32.53 4.62
N ASN A 619 9.64 33.28 4.02
CA ASN A 619 10.01 33.13 2.61
C ASN A 619 10.47 31.70 2.33
N GLY A 620 9.98 31.11 1.22
CA GLY A 620 10.26 29.72 0.87
C GLY A 620 9.43 28.70 1.63
N SER A 621 8.55 29.12 2.55
CA SER A 621 7.60 28.24 3.25
C SER A 621 6.32 28.03 2.43
N PHE A 622 5.47 27.16 2.96
CA PHE A 622 4.10 27.00 2.46
C PHE A 622 3.29 28.30 2.69
N ILE A 623 2.33 28.56 1.82
CA ILE A 623 1.43 29.72 1.93
C ILE A 623 0.07 29.25 2.43
N GLU A 624 -0.54 30.04 3.32
CA GLU A 624 -1.91 29.78 3.81
C GLU A 624 -2.92 29.89 2.66
N GLY A 625 -3.80 28.90 2.58
CA GLY A 625 -4.79 28.79 1.52
C GLY A 625 -4.32 27.99 0.32
N ASP A 626 -3.01 27.79 0.11
CA ASP A 626 -2.49 26.99 -0.98
C ASP A 626 -2.92 25.52 -0.85
N ARG A 627 -3.18 24.89 -2.00
CA ARG A 627 -3.41 23.46 -2.08
C ARG A 627 -2.10 22.71 -1.81
N VAL A 628 -2.19 21.62 -1.05
CA VAL A 628 -1.01 20.76 -0.82
C VAL A 628 -0.57 20.13 -2.13
N VAL A 629 0.74 20.23 -2.42
CA VAL A 629 1.35 19.72 -3.66
C VAL A 629 1.08 18.22 -3.86
N ARG A 630 1.07 17.77 -5.10
CA ARG A 630 0.81 16.37 -5.52
C ARG A 630 -0.62 15.89 -5.25
N THR A 631 -1.52 16.75 -4.78
CA THR A 631 -2.87 16.38 -4.38
C THR A 631 -3.88 16.82 -5.44
N PRO A 632 -4.39 15.91 -6.30
CA PRO A 632 -5.46 16.23 -7.25
C PRO A 632 -6.76 16.53 -6.50
N ALA A 633 -7.51 17.51 -7.03
CA ALA A 633 -8.84 17.81 -6.49
C ALA A 633 -9.83 16.68 -6.74
N ASN A 634 -9.73 16.08 -7.94
CA ASN A 634 -10.68 15.07 -8.38
C ASN A 634 -9.93 13.84 -8.88
N THR A 635 -10.42 12.67 -8.53
CA THR A 635 -10.00 11.40 -9.12
C THR A 635 -11.23 10.56 -9.44
N ALA A 636 -11.19 9.80 -10.52
CA ALA A 636 -12.25 8.87 -10.85
C ALA A 636 -11.67 7.60 -11.48
N ASN A 637 -12.34 6.50 -11.26
CA ASN A 637 -12.00 5.23 -11.88
C ASN A 637 -13.27 4.49 -12.32
N LEU A 638 -13.17 3.79 -13.43
CA LEU A 638 -14.21 2.89 -13.93
C LEU A 638 -13.53 1.68 -14.54
N SER A 639 -13.82 0.49 -14.05
CA SER A 639 -13.40 -0.75 -14.68
C SER A 639 -14.61 -1.63 -14.97
N PHE A 640 -14.58 -2.24 -16.13
CA PHE A 640 -15.58 -3.17 -16.64
C PHE A 640 -14.84 -4.37 -17.20
N PHE A 641 -15.26 -5.57 -16.81
CA PHE A 641 -14.73 -6.80 -17.35
C PHE A 641 -15.87 -7.84 -17.47
N TYR A 642 -16.05 -8.36 -18.66
CA TYR A 642 -17.08 -9.34 -18.96
C TYR A 642 -16.52 -10.60 -19.63
N THR A 643 -16.81 -11.76 -19.07
CA THR A 643 -16.53 -13.06 -19.69
C THR A 643 -17.85 -13.74 -20.04
N LEU A 644 -18.06 -14.03 -21.30
CA LEU A 644 -19.26 -14.70 -21.80
C LEU A 644 -19.33 -16.13 -21.23
N GLN A 645 -20.42 -16.42 -20.50
CA GLN A 645 -20.61 -17.69 -19.80
C GLN A 645 -21.30 -18.76 -20.60
N THR A 646 -22.03 -18.39 -21.67
CA THR A 646 -22.89 -19.28 -22.48
C THR A 646 -22.77 -18.99 -23.97
N GLY A 647 -23.32 -19.87 -24.80
CA GLY A 647 -23.37 -19.70 -26.26
C GLY A 647 -22.08 -20.09 -26.98
N MET A 648 -22.01 -19.79 -28.26
CA MET A 648 -20.90 -20.14 -29.15
C MET A 648 -19.59 -19.40 -28.76
N LEU A 649 -19.70 -18.22 -28.20
CA LEU A 649 -18.57 -17.37 -27.76
C LEU A 649 -18.27 -17.57 -26.27
N LYS A 650 -18.72 -18.66 -25.63
CA LYS A 650 -18.38 -18.94 -24.24
C LYS A 650 -16.85 -18.89 -24.01
N GLY A 651 -16.42 -18.15 -22.99
CA GLY A 651 -15.02 -17.97 -22.66
C GLY A 651 -14.37 -16.74 -23.29
N VAL A 652 -15.03 -16.07 -24.24
CA VAL A 652 -14.56 -14.75 -24.71
C VAL A 652 -14.69 -13.73 -23.59
N SER A 653 -13.64 -12.96 -23.37
CA SER A 653 -13.57 -11.91 -22.34
C SER A 653 -13.26 -10.56 -22.98
N LEU A 654 -13.95 -9.53 -22.50
CA LEU A 654 -13.73 -8.14 -22.90
C LEU A 654 -13.60 -7.28 -21.64
N GLY A 655 -12.67 -6.33 -21.65
CA GLY A 655 -12.46 -5.42 -20.52
C GLY A 655 -12.13 -4.02 -20.96
N ALA A 656 -12.48 -3.04 -20.11
CA ALA A 656 -12.09 -1.66 -20.26
C ALA A 656 -11.83 -1.05 -18.86
N ILE A 657 -10.82 -0.18 -18.76
CA ILE A 657 -10.48 0.54 -17.55
C ILE A 657 -10.27 2.00 -17.93
N GLY A 658 -11.00 2.91 -17.29
CA GLY A 658 -10.78 4.35 -17.35
C GLY A 658 -10.28 4.85 -16.00
N ASN A 659 -9.24 5.67 -15.99
CA ASN A 659 -8.71 6.30 -14.79
C ASN A 659 -8.45 7.77 -15.05
N TYR A 660 -9.07 8.64 -14.24
CA TYR A 660 -8.93 10.10 -14.29
C TYR A 660 -8.20 10.60 -13.06
N ILE A 661 -7.16 11.39 -13.27
CA ILE A 661 -6.45 12.17 -12.25
C ILE A 661 -6.61 13.64 -12.61
N GLY A 662 -7.18 14.43 -11.72
CA GLY A 662 -7.42 15.85 -11.91
C GLY A 662 -6.17 16.71 -11.84
N GLU A 663 -6.37 18.00 -12.04
CA GLU A 663 -5.36 19.04 -11.91
C GLU A 663 -4.72 19.00 -10.51
N ARG A 664 -3.42 19.24 -10.45
CA ARG A 664 -2.62 19.23 -9.24
C ARG A 664 -1.38 20.11 -9.38
N LEU A 665 -0.74 20.40 -8.27
CA LEU A 665 0.53 21.12 -8.24
C LEU A 665 1.70 20.14 -8.19
N GLY A 666 2.69 20.32 -9.05
CA GLY A 666 3.97 19.60 -9.03
C GLY A 666 4.90 20.09 -7.93
N GLY A 667 4.74 21.31 -7.50
CA GLY A 667 5.58 22.00 -6.52
C GLY A 667 5.48 23.50 -6.71
N TRP A 668 6.52 24.22 -6.30
CA TRP A 668 6.65 25.66 -6.52
C TRP A 668 8.10 26.05 -6.75
N ASN A 669 8.32 27.23 -7.36
CA ASN A 669 9.63 27.80 -7.59
C ASN A 669 9.66 29.29 -7.19
N ASP A 670 10.31 29.59 -6.07
CA ASP A 670 10.39 30.95 -5.52
C ASP A 670 11.41 31.84 -6.24
N GLN A 671 12.30 31.29 -7.08
CA GLN A 671 13.35 32.05 -7.77
C GLN A 671 12.81 32.97 -8.89
N TYR A 672 11.61 32.70 -9.41
CA TYR A 672 10.98 33.45 -10.48
C TYR A 672 9.98 34.50 -9.99
N ASN A 673 9.98 34.79 -8.72
CA ASN A 673 8.99 35.57 -8.02
C ASN A 673 8.93 37.07 -8.39
N ASN A 674 9.97 37.63 -9.00
CA ASN A 674 10.08 39.07 -9.24
C ASN A 674 10.24 39.43 -10.73
N ASP A 675 9.95 38.53 -11.65
CA ASP A 675 10.03 38.84 -13.06
C ASP A 675 8.76 39.55 -13.53
N LEU A 676 8.70 40.87 -13.26
CA LEU A 676 7.62 41.76 -13.75
C LEU A 676 7.55 41.86 -15.28
N THR A 677 8.58 41.40 -16.00
CA THR A 677 8.56 41.35 -17.46
C THR A 677 7.71 40.17 -17.92
N LYS A 678 7.82 39.04 -17.24
CA LYS A 678 7.03 37.84 -17.52
C LYS A 678 5.63 37.93 -16.89
N TYR A 679 5.50 38.55 -15.73
CA TYR A 679 4.25 38.68 -14.96
C TYR A 679 3.97 40.17 -14.65
N PRO A 680 3.51 40.94 -15.63
CA PRO A 680 3.31 42.39 -15.47
C PRO A 680 2.15 42.77 -14.53
N ASP A 681 1.32 41.79 -14.17
CA ASP A 681 0.21 41.93 -13.21
C ASP A 681 0.68 42.00 -11.76
N GLY A 682 1.97 41.71 -11.49
CA GLY A 682 2.53 41.66 -10.13
C GLY A 682 2.02 40.49 -9.29
N ILE A 683 1.31 39.54 -9.90
CA ILE A 683 0.83 38.34 -9.20
C ILE A 683 1.96 37.31 -9.07
N TYR A 684 2.01 36.69 -7.90
CA TYR A 684 3.02 35.71 -7.55
C TYR A 684 2.72 34.34 -8.20
N HIS A 685 3.35 34.02 -9.34
CA HIS A 685 3.18 32.77 -10.08
C HIS A 685 4.29 31.75 -9.74
N ARG A 686 4.33 31.30 -8.50
CA ARG A 686 5.36 30.34 -8.06
C ARG A 686 4.98 28.87 -8.29
N GLU A 687 3.70 28.58 -8.45
CA GLU A 687 3.18 27.23 -8.55
C GLU A 687 3.58 26.56 -9.87
N ILE A 688 3.84 25.26 -9.81
CA ILE A 688 4.11 24.41 -10.98
C ILE A 688 2.83 23.61 -11.27
N PRO A 689 1.99 24.04 -12.21
CA PRO A 689 0.74 23.35 -12.49
C PRO A 689 0.96 22.07 -13.30
N LEU A 690 0.13 21.08 -13.04
CA LEU A 690 0.01 19.85 -13.81
C LEU A 690 -1.45 19.64 -14.18
N ASP A 691 -1.72 19.53 -15.47
CA ASP A 691 -3.06 19.30 -16.00
C ASP A 691 -3.63 17.96 -15.55
N GLY A 692 -4.96 17.88 -15.49
CA GLY A 692 -5.67 16.63 -15.31
C GLY A 692 -5.59 15.77 -16.59
N TYR A 693 -5.69 14.45 -16.43
CA TYR A 693 -5.64 13.52 -17.55
C TYR A 693 -6.48 12.26 -17.34
N THR A 694 -6.81 11.61 -18.44
CA THR A 694 -7.53 10.34 -18.45
C THR A 694 -6.76 9.28 -19.22
N THR A 695 -6.49 8.15 -18.62
CA THR A 695 -6.00 6.96 -19.34
C THR A 695 -7.12 5.95 -19.54
N ILE A 696 -7.15 5.31 -20.70
CA ILE A 696 -8.09 4.25 -21.03
C ILE A 696 -7.30 3.02 -21.47
N ASP A 697 -7.57 1.89 -20.81
CA ASP A 697 -7.02 0.57 -21.15
C ASP A 697 -8.16 -0.31 -21.64
N VAL A 698 -7.92 -1.11 -22.67
CA VAL A 698 -8.89 -2.11 -23.17
C VAL A 698 -8.26 -3.49 -23.23
N SER A 699 -9.04 -4.52 -23.06
CA SER A 699 -8.55 -5.89 -23.13
C SER A 699 -9.56 -6.82 -23.82
N ALA A 700 -9.02 -7.86 -24.48
CA ALA A 700 -9.79 -8.94 -25.07
C ALA A 700 -9.06 -10.26 -24.86
N GLY A 701 -9.81 -11.32 -24.60
CA GLY A 701 -9.25 -12.63 -24.32
C GLY A 701 -10.19 -13.77 -24.57
N TYR A 702 -9.64 -14.97 -24.43
CA TYR A 702 -10.39 -16.22 -24.59
C TYR A 702 -9.90 -17.27 -23.59
N THR A 703 -10.83 -17.90 -22.92
CA THR A 703 -10.57 -19.04 -22.04
C THR A 703 -11.19 -20.30 -22.61
N TRP A 704 -10.34 -21.29 -22.88
CA TRP A 704 -10.76 -22.60 -23.36
C TRP A 704 -10.27 -23.69 -22.41
N ARG A 705 -11.22 -24.31 -21.70
CA ARG A 705 -10.90 -25.31 -20.65
C ARG A 705 -9.92 -24.75 -19.61
N LYS A 706 -8.69 -25.28 -19.59
CA LYS A 706 -7.61 -24.91 -18.66
C LYS A 706 -6.66 -23.83 -19.22
N PHE A 707 -6.81 -23.47 -20.48
CA PHE A 707 -5.99 -22.44 -21.13
C PHE A 707 -6.74 -21.12 -21.21
N SER A 708 -6.03 -20.04 -20.97
CA SER A 708 -6.54 -18.69 -21.25
C SER A 708 -5.46 -17.81 -21.88
N ILE A 709 -5.90 -16.97 -22.80
CA ILE A 709 -5.13 -15.90 -23.38
C ILE A 709 -5.88 -14.60 -23.17
N LEU A 710 -5.17 -13.55 -22.75
CA LEU A 710 -5.74 -12.23 -22.58
C LEU A 710 -4.73 -11.20 -23.08
N CYS A 711 -5.17 -10.29 -23.96
CA CYS A 711 -4.38 -9.19 -24.50
C CYS A 711 -4.95 -7.87 -23.97
N LYS A 712 -4.08 -7.00 -23.44
CA LYS A 712 -4.41 -5.65 -22.94
C LYS A 712 -3.67 -4.61 -23.78
N LEU A 713 -4.37 -3.59 -24.21
CA LEU A 713 -3.82 -2.37 -24.80
C LEU A 713 -4.02 -1.24 -23.78
N SER A 714 -2.94 -0.80 -23.15
CA SER A 714 -2.97 0.28 -22.15
C SER A 714 -2.76 1.63 -22.78
N ASN A 715 -3.35 2.68 -22.17
CA ASN A 715 -3.26 4.06 -22.61
C ASN A 715 -3.55 4.20 -24.12
N ILE A 716 -4.73 3.77 -24.56
CA ILE A 716 -5.08 3.69 -26.01
C ILE A 716 -5.03 5.04 -26.72
N THR A 717 -5.28 6.13 -25.99
CA THR A 717 -5.21 7.52 -26.46
C THR A 717 -3.78 8.02 -26.59
N ASN A 718 -2.80 7.28 -26.07
CA ASN A 718 -1.40 7.69 -25.97
C ASN A 718 -1.21 9.01 -25.20
N GLU A 719 -2.01 9.20 -24.17
CA GLU A 719 -1.96 10.40 -23.31
C GLU A 719 -0.55 10.64 -22.77
N LEU A 720 -0.14 11.91 -22.76
CA LEU A 720 1.10 12.39 -22.13
C LEU A 720 0.74 13.25 -20.93
N ASN A 721 1.18 12.85 -19.78
CA ASN A 721 1.14 13.60 -18.54
C ASN A 721 2.26 13.12 -17.64
N TYR A 722 2.34 13.59 -16.39
CA TYR A 722 3.49 13.37 -15.54
C TYR A 722 3.08 12.99 -14.14
N THR A 723 3.89 12.15 -13.49
CA THR A 723 3.92 11.97 -12.04
C THR A 723 5.00 12.87 -11.45
N VAL A 724 4.72 13.48 -10.32
CA VAL A 724 5.68 14.37 -9.65
C VAL A 724 6.76 13.55 -8.98
N HIS A 725 8.02 13.89 -9.21
CA HIS A 725 9.11 13.34 -8.42
C HIS A 725 9.40 14.24 -7.21
N GLU A 726 9.83 15.45 -7.50
CA GLU A 726 10.12 16.54 -6.57
C GLU A 726 9.83 17.86 -7.27
N ASN A 727 10.03 19.01 -6.61
CA ASN A 727 9.73 20.34 -7.15
C ASN A 727 10.35 20.65 -8.53
N TYR A 728 11.41 19.97 -8.93
CA TYR A 728 12.14 20.30 -10.17
C TYR A 728 12.20 19.13 -11.17
N SER A 729 11.53 18.02 -10.88
CA SER A 729 11.50 16.88 -11.79
C SER A 729 10.16 16.16 -11.80
N VAL A 730 9.80 15.70 -12.99
CA VAL A 730 8.58 14.92 -13.24
C VAL A 730 8.88 13.73 -14.13
N ASN A 731 8.21 12.60 -13.86
CA ASN A 731 8.31 11.41 -14.69
C ASN A 731 7.12 11.34 -15.64
N PRO A 732 7.32 11.23 -16.97
CA PRO A 732 6.22 11.05 -17.90
C PRO A 732 5.52 9.72 -17.67
N ILE A 733 4.20 9.67 -17.84
CA ILE A 733 3.43 8.42 -17.79
C ILE A 733 3.73 7.58 -19.04
N ALA A 734 3.55 6.26 -18.90
CA ALA A 734 3.81 5.32 -19.98
C ALA A 734 2.93 5.59 -21.21
N PRO A 735 3.49 5.51 -22.43
CA PRO A 735 2.74 5.62 -23.68
C PRO A 735 1.81 4.40 -23.85
N ARG A 736 1.18 4.31 -25.03
CA ARG A 736 0.43 3.13 -25.42
C ARG A 736 1.31 1.89 -25.40
N GLN A 737 0.83 0.82 -24.75
CA GLN A 737 1.55 -0.43 -24.59
C GLN A 737 0.63 -1.63 -24.77
N VAL A 738 1.18 -2.72 -25.29
CA VAL A 738 0.50 -4.02 -25.38
C VAL A 738 1.07 -4.97 -24.33
N LEU A 739 0.19 -5.71 -23.66
CA LEU A 739 0.55 -6.80 -22.77
C LEU A 739 -0.34 -8.02 -23.08
N THR A 740 0.27 -9.17 -23.29
CA THR A 740 -0.44 -10.43 -23.50
C THR A 740 -0.05 -11.42 -22.41
N SER A 741 -1.04 -12.07 -21.81
CA SER A 741 -0.82 -13.17 -20.86
C SER A 741 -1.40 -14.48 -21.41
N ILE A 742 -0.64 -15.56 -21.27
CA ILE A 742 -1.03 -16.93 -21.54
C ILE A 742 -0.96 -17.69 -20.22
N LYS A 743 -2.03 -18.40 -19.86
CA LYS A 743 -2.12 -19.14 -18.60
C LYS A 743 -2.62 -20.56 -18.83
N TYR A 744 -2.08 -21.47 -18.06
CA TYR A 744 -2.56 -22.84 -17.94
C TYR A 744 -2.86 -23.15 -16.47
N GLN A 745 -4.08 -23.54 -16.18
CA GLN A 745 -4.54 -23.95 -14.85
C GLN A 745 -4.75 -25.45 -14.81
N PHE A 746 -4.35 -26.14 -13.72
CA PHE A 746 -4.46 -27.60 -13.61
C PHE A 746 -5.03 -28.07 -12.27
#